data_6063b3cb2e0f643130bd21777c5df467
#
_entry.id   6063b3cb2e0f643130bd21777c5df467
#
_cell.length_a   1.000
_cell.length_b   1.000
_cell.length_c   1.000
_cell.angle_alpha   90.00
_cell.angle_beta   90.00
_cell.angle_gamma   90.00
#
_symmetry.space_group_name_H-M   'P 1'
#
loop_
_entity.id
_entity.type
_entity.pdbx_description
1 polymer ?
#
loop_
_entity_poly.entity_id
_entity_poly.type
_entity_poly.pdbx_seq_one_letter_code
_entity_poly.pdbx_strand_id
1 'polypeptide(L)'
;MEETKATEQTESIKEAKISESIPLDELKPGQLRIIKRNGKVVLFDVSKIEVAITKAFLAVYSSTAAASSSVHQKVDELSKKVETTFRNRMPSGGTIHIEEVQDQVELELMRSDERKVAREYILYREARAQVRKEELLDSQEEVKEEPLKGVARINKVATEACEGLDGTNPDQIVTEAEKNLYEGAPEEEIKQAMILASRALVEKEPNYTFATARILLDSLRYEALNFLDLDKDALQEDMKDLYPKALSSFITKGIELKLLNPKLAEMDLEKLGKEIMPERDNLFTYLGLQTLYDRYFIHSDEVRFELPQVFFMRVSMGLALNEENKEEKAIEFYKLLSSFDYMSSTPTLFNSGTLHSQLSSCYLTTVPDDLYGIYGAMRDNAMLSKWAGGLGNDWTPVRGMGAHIKGTNGRSQGVVPFLKVVNDTAVAVNQGGKRKGAVCAYLETWHLDIEEFLELRKNTGDDRRRTHDMNTANWIPDLFMERVMNKETWTLFSPNEAKDLHDLTGNEFKEQYEKYEEEAKKGNIKAYKEVDAEELWRKIISMLFETGHPWLTFKDACNLRSPQQHTGVIHSSNLCTEITLNTSQDEIAVCNLGSVNLKNHLDKDNNLDKEKLQKTISTAIRMLDNVIDINYYAVPQAENSNFKHRPIGLGIMGFQDILQIKKIPYSSDEAVELADDSMETVSYFAIEASSDLAKERGSYSSYEGSLWSQGIFPIDSISILKEHRTEGFLDQNEEKKMDWDTPVSYTHLTLPTISRV
;
A
#
# COMPACT_ATOMS: atom_id res chain seq x y z
N MET A 1 38.08 -63.20 -22.94
CA MET A 1 36.67 -63.49 -22.52
C MET A 1 36.26 -62.69 -21.26
N GLU A 2 36.86 -61.52 -21.08
CA GLU A 2 36.52 -60.55 -19.98
C GLU A 2 36.09 -59.18 -20.48
N GLU A 3 36.22 -58.88 -21.76
CA GLU A 3 35.78 -57.59 -22.34
C GLU A 3 34.32 -57.56 -22.80
N THR A 4 33.64 -58.74 -22.84
CA THR A 4 32.25 -58.84 -23.32
C THR A 4 31.19 -58.75 -22.24
N LYS A 5 31.59 -58.69 -20.94
CA LYS A 5 30.62 -58.53 -19.83
C LYS A 5 30.43 -57.10 -19.31
N ALA A 6 31.31 -56.18 -19.72
CA ALA A 6 31.17 -54.74 -19.34
C ALA A 6 30.21 -53.96 -20.26
N THR A 7 29.95 -54.49 -21.47
CA THR A 7 29.10 -53.83 -22.47
C THR A 7 27.60 -54.14 -22.29
N GLU A 8 27.26 -55.28 -21.67
CA GLU A 8 25.85 -55.69 -21.45
C GLU A 8 25.23 -55.04 -20.20
N GLN A 9 26.07 -54.51 -19.26
CA GLN A 9 25.56 -53.75 -18.12
C GLN A 9 25.30 -52.28 -18.40
N THR A 10 25.79 -51.78 -19.54
CA THR A 10 25.60 -50.37 -19.95
C THR A 10 24.35 -50.16 -20.80
N GLU A 11 23.78 -51.21 -21.38
CA GLU A 11 22.55 -51.12 -22.18
C GLU A 11 21.26 -51.30 -21.39
N SER A 12 21.30 -51.84 -20.16
CA SER A 12 20.11 -51.99 -19.31
C SER A 12 19.68 -50.74 -18.55
N ILE A 13 20.40 -49.61 -18.70
CA ILE A 13 20.06 -48.30 -18.10
C ILE A 13 19.31 -47.37 -19.11
N LYS A 14 19.01 -47.82 -20.31
CA LYS A 14 18.40 -47.00 -21.38
C LYS A 14 16.87 -47.02 -21.41
N GLU A 15 16.19 -47.67 -20.50
CA GLU A 15 14.72 -47.59 -20.39
C GLU A 15 14.26 -47.13 -19.00
N ALA A 16 14.67 -45.93 -18.59
CA ALA A 16 13.98 -45.19 -17.54
C ALA A 16 12.76 -44.52 -18.18
N LYS A 17 11.58 -45.01 -17.83
CA LYS A 17 10.25 -44.54 -18.23
C LYS A 17 10.22 -43.01 -18.26
N ILE A 18 9.82 -42.46 -19.41
CA ILE A 18 9.43 -41.05 -19.56
C ILE A 18 8.31 -40.80 -18.52
N SER A 19 8.61 -40.02 -17.46
CA SER A 19 7.60 -39.67 -16.48
C SER A 19 6.62 -38.71 -17.16
N GLU A 20 5.40 -39.18 -17.38
CA GLU A 20 4.29 -38.36 -17.84
C GLU A 20 4.02 -37.23 -16.88
N SER A 21 3.66 -36.05 -17.40
CA SER A 21 3.19 -34.93 -16.57
C SER A 21 1.90 -35.33 -15.88
N ILE A 22 1.84 -35.14 -14.56
CA ILE A 22 0.65 -35.46 -13.77
C ILE A 22 -0.37 -34.33 -13.97
N PRO A 23 -1.63 -34.61 -14.32
CA PRO A 23 -2.70 -33.61 -14.37
C PRO A 23 -2.90 -32.94 -13.00
N LEU A 24 -3.25 -31.67 -12.99
CA LEU A 24 -3.43 -30.87 -11.78
C LEU A 24 -4.48 -31.41 -10.79
N ASP A 25 -5.43 -32.21 -11.28
CA ASP A 25 -6.58 -32.74 -10.51
C ASP A 25 -6.26 -33.97 -9.63
N GLU A 26 -5.06 -34.58 -9.76
CA GLU A 26 -4.67 -35.78 -9.00
C GLU A 26 -3.77 -35.52 -7.78
N LEU A 27 -3.63 -34.29 -7.35
CA LEU A 27 -2.60 -33.87 -6.39
C LEU A 27 -3.11 -33.90 -4.93
N LYS A 28 -2.41 -34.65 -4.08
CA LYS A 28 -2.72 -34.72 -2.64
C LYS A 28 -2.07 -33.55 -1.87
N PRO A 29 -2.73 -32.96 -0.86
CA PRO A 29 -2.13 -31.97 0.03
C PRO A 29 -0.86 -32.50 0.72
N GLY A 30 0.16 -31.62 0.88
CA GLY A 30 1.41 -31.99 1.56
C GLY A 30 2.52 -32.56 0.66
N GLN A 31 2.32 -32.68 -0.66
CA GLN A 31 3.34 -33.17 -1.59
C GLN A 31 4.25 -32.03 -2.09
N LEU A 32 5.56 -32.29 -2.13
CA LEU A 32 6.54 -31.42 -2.79
C LEU A 32 6.63 -31.79 -4.28
N ARG A 33 6.77 -30.76 -5.14
CA ARG A 33 6.85 -30.87 -6.59
C ARG A 33 8.04 -30.09 -7.13
N ILE A 34 8.52 -30.48 -8.30
CA ILE A 34 9.62 -29.80 -8.98
C ILE A 34 9.14 -29.32 -10.35
N ILE A 35 9.35 -28.04 -10.64
CA ILE A 35 9.30 -27.49 -11.99
C ILE A 35 10.64 -27.80 -12.65
N LYS A 36 10.62 -28.61 -13.70
CA LYS A 36 11.80 -28.83 -14.56
C LYS A 36 12.05 -27.61 -15.43
N ARG A 37 13.27 -27.46 -15.97
CA ARG A 37 13.67 -26.39 -16.91
C ARG A 37 12.78 -26.24 -18.15
N ASN A 38 12.10 -27.30 -18.54
CA ASN A 38 11.13 -27.30 -19.65
C ASN A 38 9.68 -27.03 -19.22
N GLY A 39 9.47 -26.44 -18.05
CA GLY A 39 8.16 -26.11 -17.50
C GLY A 39 7.34 -27.27 -16.97
N LYS A 40 7.73 -28.55 -17.18
CA LYS A 40 6.98 -29.71 -16.70
C LYS A 40 7.09 -29.84 -15.18
N VAL A 41 5.94 -30.04 -14.52
CA VAL A 41 5.84 -30.29 -13.08
C VAL A 41 5.88 -31.78 -12.81
N VAL A 42 6.77 -32.23 -11.91
CA VAL A 42 6.92 -33.62 -11.47
C VAL A 42 6.98 -33.70 -9.95
N LEU A 43 6.73 -34.87 -9.37
CA LEU A 43 6.91 -35.08 -7.94
C LEU A 43 8.38 -34.94 -7.54
N PHE A 44 8.58 -34.40 -6.34
CA PHE A 44 9.91 -34.36 -5.72
C PHE A 44 10.40 -35.79 -5.44
N ASP A 45 11.58 -36.11 -5.98
CA ASP A 45 12.15 -37.46 -5.93
C ASP A 45 13.59 -37.38 -5.42
N VAL A 46 13.81 -37.77 -4.16
CA VAL A 46 15.11 -37.72 -3.48
C VAL A 46 16.14 -38.62 -4.17
N SER A 47 15.70 -39.73 -4.79
CA SER A 47 16.64 -40.64 -5.47
C SER A 47 17.42 -39.98 -6.60
N LYS A 48 16.87 -38.93 -7.22
CA LYS A 48 17.59 -38.15 -8.25
C LYS A 48 18.66 -37.27 -7.67
N ILE A 49 18.48 -36.77 -6.45
CA ILE A 49 19.48 -36.03 -5.69
C ILE A 49 20.62 -36.98 -5.28
N GLU A 50 20.28 -38.15 -4.79
CA GLU A 50 21.27 -39.21 -4.44
C GLU A 50 22.15 -39.56 -5.64
N VAL A 51 21.57 -39.78 -6.82
CA VAL A 51 22.31 -40.07 -8.05
C VAL A 51 23.24 -38.91 -8.43
N ALA A 52 22.79 -37.65 -8.27
CA ALA A 52 23.61 -36.49 -8.62
C ALA A 52 24.80 -36.33 -7.67
N ILE A 53 24.58 -36.49 -6.36
CA ILE A 53 25.64 -36.44 -5.34
C ILE A 53 26.60 -37.64 -5.53
N THR A 54 26.09 -38.84 -5.77
CA THR A 54 26.92 -40.03 -6.02
C THR A 54 27.88 -39.81 -7.22
N LYS A 55 27.41 -39.21 -8.30
CA LYS A 55 28.25 -38.90 -9.45
C LYS A 55 29.40 -37.93 -9.10
N ALA A 56 29.14 -36.95 -8.21
CA ALA A 56 30.19 -36.05 -7.77
C ALA A 56 31.23 -36.77 -6.87
N PHE A 57 30.78 -37.71 -6.04
CA PHE A 57 31.72 -38.57 -5.28
C PHE A 57 32.54 -39.48 -6.17
N LEU A 58 31.94 -40.06 -7.22
CA LEU A 58 32.65 -40.91 -8.20
C LEU A 58 33.66 -40.12 -9.00
N ALA A 59 33.46 -38.85 -9.25
CA ALA A 59 34.44 -38.00 -9.95
C ALA A 59 35.69 -37.68 -9.10
N VAL A 60 35.56 -37.68 -7.78
CA VAL A 60 36.67 -37.39 -6.84
C VAL A 60 37.38 -38.65 -6.38
N TYR A 61 36.61 -39.71 -6.09
CA TYR A 61 37.14 -40.97 -5.57
C TYR A 61 37.05 -42.07 -6.64
N SER A 62 38.07 -42.93 -6.71
CA SER A 62 38.07 -44.04 -7.68
C SER A 62 36.80 -44.94 -7.49
N SER A 63 36.36 -45.61 -8.56
CA SER A 63 35.17 -46.49 -8.60
C SER A 63 35.09 -47.50 -7.43
N THR A 64 36.20 -47.98 -6.95
CA THR A 64 36.33 -48.90 -5.81
C THR A 64 36.11 -48.21 -4.44
N ALA A 65 36.51 -46.96 -4.31
CA ALA A 65 36.29 -46.18 -3.07
C ALA A 65 34.88 -45.63 -2.99
N ALA A 66 34.24 -45.30 -4.12
CA ALA A 66 32.86 -44.82 -4.17
C ALA A 66 31.82 -45.93 -3.92
N ALA A 67 32.17 -47.21 -4.06
CA ALA A 67 31.35 -48.34 -3.70
C ALA A 67 31.37 -48.67 -2.19
N SER A 68 32.11 -47.88 -1.39
CA SER A 68 32.21 -48.13 0.03
C SER A 68 30.92 -47.74 0.79
N SER A 69 30.58 -48.51 1.83
CA SER A 69 29.38 -48.27 2.66
C SER A 69 29.39 -46.85 3.28
N SER A 70 30.57 -46.27 3.52
CA SER A 70 30.71 -44.91 4.10
C SER A 70 30.30 -43.81 3.10
N VAL A 71 30.58 -43.98 1.80
CA VAL A 71 30.14 -43.02 0.76
C VAL A 71 28.63 -43.09 0.57
N HIS A 72 28.05 -44.29 0.52
CA HIS A 72 26.59 -44.44 0.45
C HIS A 72 25.88 -43.82 1.65
N GLN A 73 26.43 -43.98 2.87
CA GLN A 73 25.86 -43.36 4.03
C GLN A 73 25.93 -41.82 4.01
N LYS A 74 27.02 -41.21 3.50
CA LYS A 74 27.14 -39.77 3.34
C LYS A 74 26.21 -39.23 2.26
N VAL A 75 26.03 -39.92 1.15
CA VAL A 75 25.10 -39.55 0.07
C VAL A 75 23.66 -39.55 0.62
N ASP A 76 23.26 -40.59 1.34
CA ASP A 76 21.94 -40.68 2.00
C ASP A 76 21.72 -39.54 3.02
N GLU A 77 22.74 -39.25 3.85
CA GLU A 77 22.68 -38.15 4.82
C GLU A 77 22.49 -36.78 4.14
N LEU A 78 23.27 -36.47 3.10
CA LEU A 78 23.20 -35.20 2.39
C LEU A 78 21.88 -35.04 1.63
N SER A 79 21.40 -36.10 0.97
CA SER A 79 20.13 -36.07 0.24
C SER A 79 18.95 -35.86 1.18
N LYS A 80 18.96 -36.49 2.35
CA LYS A 80 17.95 -36.29 3.41
C LYS A 80 17.98 -34.86 4.00
N LYS A 81 19.16 -34.26 4.14
CA LYS A 81 19.25 -32.84 4.58
C LYS A 81 18.60 -31.91 3.56
N VAL A 82 18.85 -32.11 2.27
CA VAL A 82 18.23 -31.34 1.20
C VAL A 82 16.69 -31.50 1.25
N GLU A 83 16.20 -32.74 1.33
CA GLU A 83 14.76 -33.01 1.46
C GLU A 83 14.16 -32.34 2.68
N THR A 84 14.80 -32.49 3.85
CA THR A 84 14.33 -31.92 5.11
C THR A 84 14.25 -30.38 5.05
N THR A 85 15.20 -29.75 4.39
CA THR A 85 15.20 -28.29 4.20
C THR A 85 13.96 -27.82 3.45
N PHE A 86 13.60 -28.51 2.35
CA PHE A 86 12.39 -28.14 1.58
C PHE A 86 11.09 -28.49 2.32
N ARG A 87 11.05 -29.62 3.03
CA ARG A 87 9.87 -29.99 3.85
C ARG A 87 9.64 -29.01 4.99
N ASN A 88 10.71 -28.49 5.60
CA ASN A 88 10.60 -27.47 6.66
C ASN A 88 10.17 -26.11 6.11
N ARG A 89 10.61 -25.74 4.89
CA ARG A 89 10.16 -24.51 4.23
C ARG A 89 8.70 -24.58 3.76
N MET A 90 8.23 -25.76 3.40
CA MET A 90 6.90 -25.99 2.82
C MET A 90 6.18 -27.17 3.52
N PRO A 91 5.80 -27.02 4.79
CA PRO A 91 5.19 -28.13 5.56
C PRO A 91 3.84 -28.57 5.00
N SER A 92 3.14 -27.68 4.29
CA SER A 92 1.87 -28.00 3.61
C SER A 92 2.02 -28.50 2.17
N GLY A 93 3.26 -28.76 1.71
CA GLY A 93 3.58 -29.06 0.32
C GLY A 93 3.76 -27.78 -0.50
N GLY A 94 4.35 -27.92 -1.70
CA GLY A 94 4.60 -26.78 -2.58
C GLY A 94 5.36 -27.18 -3.83
N THR A 95 5.65 -26.19 -4.67
CA THR A 95 6.37 -26.38 -5.94
C THR A 95 7.71 -25.64 -5.87
N ILE A 96 8.80 -26.34 -6.26
CA ILE A 96 10.19 -25.86 -6.17
C ILE A 96 10.78 -25.91 -7.57
N HIS A 97 11.52 -24.88 -7.97
CA HIS A 97 12.25 -24.92 -9.24
C HIS A 97 13.47 -25.83 -9.14
N ILE A 98 13.82 -26.54 -10.23
CA ILE A 98 14.92 -27.50 -10.24
C ILE A 98 16.27 -26.83 -9.91
N GLU A 99 16.46 -25.54 -10.26
CA GLU A 99 17.67 -24.80 -9.91
C GLU A 99 17.80 -24.61 -8.41
N GLU A 100 16.72 -24.30 -7.68
CA GLU A 100 16.76 -24.18 -6.22
C GLU A 100 17.14 -25.49 -5.54
N VAL A 101 16.71 -26.63 -6.12
CA VAL A 101 17.13 -27.95 -5.62
C VAL A 101 18.64 -28.15 -5.81
N GLN A 102 19.18 -27.74 -6.97
CA GLN A 102 20.60 -27.83 -7.25
C GLN A 102 21.43 -26.90 -6.39
N ASP A 103 20.96 -25.68 -6.15
CA ASP A 103 21.61 -24.71 -5.26
C ASP A 103 21.65 -25.24 -3.80
N GLN A 104 20.57 -25.88 -3.36
CA GLN A 104 20.55 -26.48 -2.00
C GLN A 104 21.49 -27.69 -1.89
N VAL A 105 21.60 -28.50 -2.93
CA VAL A 105 22.58 -29.61 -2.99
C VAL A 105 24.03 -29.07 -2.90
N GLU A 106 24.32 -28.03 -3.66
CA GLU A 106 25.62 -27.36 -3.64
C GLU A 106 25.94 -26.80 -2.24
N LEU A 107 24.96 -26.15 -1.62
CA LEU A 107 25.09 -25.58 -0.28
C LEU A 107 25.38 -26.66 0.78
N GLU A 108 24.67 -27.79 0.72
CA GLU A 108 24.89 -28.89 1.69
C GLU A 108 26.23 -29.60 1.46
N LEU A 109 26.66 -29.73 0.22
CA LEU A 109 28.00 -30.25 -0.09
C LEU A 109 29.09 -29.29 0.39
N MET A 110 28.94 -27.96 0.24
CA MET A 110 29.88 -26.96 0.74
C MET A 110 29.96 -26.94 2.28
N ARG A 111 28.84 -27.19 2.95
CA ARG A 111 28.76 -27.27 4.43
C ARG A 111 29.33 -28.57 5.00
N SER A 112 29.43 -29.59 4.19
CA SER A 112 30.05 -30.83 4.56
C SER A 112 31.59 -30.70 4.47
N ASP A 113 32.33 -31.62 5.14
CA ASP A 113 33.78 -31.67 5.06
C ASP A 113 34.29 -32.12 3.65
N GLU A 114 33.39 -32.39 2.72
CA GLU A 114 33.69 -32.94 1.38
C GLU A 114 33.90 -31.84 0.34
N ARG A 115 34.77 -30.86 0.62
CA ARG A 115 35.02 -29.69 -0.25
C ARG A 115 35.42 -30.03 -1.68
N LYS A 116 36.12 -31.17 -1.90
CA LYS A 116 36.51 -31.62 -3.23
C LYS A 116 35.31 -32.12 -4.03
N VAL A 117 34.36 -32.79 -3.39
CA VAL A 117 33.12 -33.27 -3.98
C VAL A 117 32.21 -32.08 -4.32
N ALA A 118 32.12 -31.10 -3.46
CA ALA A 118 31.39 -29.87 -3.73
C ALA A 118 31.90 -29.18 -4.99
N ARG A 119 33.25 -29.03 -5.13
CA ARG A 119 33.86 -28.43 -6.31
C ARG A 119 33.58 -29.23 -7.60
N GLU A 120 33.67 -30.54 -7.57
CA GLU A 120 33.35 -31.37 -8.73
C GLU A 120 31.88 -31.34 -9.12
N TYR A 121 30.97 -31.21 -8.10
CA TYR A 121 29.56 -31.04 -8.40
C TYR A 121 29.27 -29.73 -9.12
N ILE A 122 29.90 -28.61 -8.73
CA ILE A 122 29.79 -27.31 -9.38
C ILE A 122 30.34 -27.40 -10.83
N LEU A 123 31.55 -27.93 -11.01
CA LEU A 123 32.15 -28.10 -12.32
C LEU A 123 31.32 -29.00 -13.26
N TYR A 124 30.74 -30.09 -12.70
CA TYR A 124 29.83 -30.96 -13.43
C TYR A 124 28.56 -30.21 -13.87
N ARG A 125 27.99 -29.38 -12.95
CA ARG A 125 26.80 -28.55 -13.22
C ARG A 125 27.09 -27.54 -14.35
N GLU A 126 28.24 -26.86 -14.31
CA GLU A 126 28.70 -25.93 -15.35
C GLU A 126 28.97 -26.64 -16.71
N ALA A 127 29.68 -27.74 -16.69
CA ALA A 127 29.93 -28.54 -17.89
C ALA A 127 28.63 -29.04 -18.55
N ARG A 128 27.68 -29.48 -17.74
CA ARG A 128 26.34 -29.88 -18.23
C ARG A 128 25.49 -28.71 -18.73
N ALA A 129 25.66 -27.51 -18.17
CA ALA A 129 25.05 -26.30 -18.70
C ALA A 129 25.64 -25.94 -20.07
N GLN A 130 26.93 -26.10 -20.22
CA GLN A 130 27.67 -25.85 -21.49
C GLN A 130 27.34 -26.85 -22.58
N VAL A 131 27.29 -28.16 -22.28
CA VAL A 131 26.87 -29.21 -23.22
C VAL A 131 25.43 -29.00 -23.71
N ARG A 132 24.50 -28.62 -22.78
CA ARG A 132 23.13 -28.27 -23.18
C ARG A 132 23.06 -27.06 -24.10
N LYS A 133 23.97 -26.08 -23.90
CA LYS A 133 24.11 -24.90 -24.77
C LYS A 133 24.58 -25.31 -26.15
N GLU A 134 25.52 -26.26 -26.23
CA GLU A 134 26.01 -26.84 -27.48
C GLU A 134 24.97 -27.75 -28.16
N GLU A 135 24.23 -28.58 -27.41
CA GLU A 135 23.14 -29.41 -27.93
C GLU A 135 21.95 -28.57 -28.45
N LEU A 136 21.71 -27.38 -27.89
CA LEU A 136 20.76 -26.40 -28.41
C LEU A 136 21.25 -25.73 -29.68
N LEU A 137 22.55 -25.52 -29.83
CA LEU A 137 23.19 -25.01 -31.05
C LEU A 137 23.13 -26.03 -32.21
N ASP A 138 23.38 -27.32 -31.93
CA ASP A 138 23.34 -28.39 -32.95
C ASP A 138 21.90 -28.72 -33.41
N SER A 139 20.89 -28.43 -32.61
CA SER A 139 19.48 -28.61 -32.99
C SER A 139 18.89 -27.47 -33.83
N GLN A 140 19.70 -26.42 -34.15
CA GLN A 140 19.26 -25.24 -34.91
C GLN A 140 19.62 -25.25 -36.40
N GLU A 141 20.13 -26.35 -36.97
CA GLU A 141 20.46 -26.38 -38.39
C GLU A 141 19.27 -26.48 -39.38
N GLU A 142 18.03 -26.48 -38.93
CA GLU A 142 16.83 -26.54 -39.80
C GLU A 142 15.72 -25.50 -39.53
N VAL A 143 16.01 -24.31 -38.99
CA VAL A 143 15.05 -23.18 -39.01
C VAL A 143 15.67 -21.97 -39.65
N LYS A 144 15.52 -21.89 -40.99
CA LYS A 144 15.82 -20.69 -41.76
C LYS A 144 14.78 -19.59 -41.44
N GLU A 145 15.32 -18.37 -41.14
CA GLU A 145 14.66 -17.06 -41.16
C GLU A 145 13.72 -16.73 -40.00
N GLU A 146 14.27 -16.38 -38.81
CA GLU A 146 13.67 -15.35 -37.94
C GLU A 146 14.59 -14.71 -36.87
N PRO A 147 15.92 -14.70 -36.92
CA PRO A 147 16.76 -13.95 -35.95
C PRO A 147 16.70 -12.42 -36.11
N LEU A 148 16.28 -11.93 -37.28
CA LEU A 148 16.26 -10.50 -37.61
C LEU A 148 15.09 -9.73 -37.00
N LYS A 149 13.97 -10.38 -36.68
CA LYS A 149 12.82 -9.70 -36.06
C LYS A 149 13.10 -9.24 -34.62
N GLY A 150 13.72 -10.06 -33.80
CA GLY A 150 14.05 -9.73 -32.42
C GLY A 150 14.96 -8.53 -32.26
N VAL A 151 16.10 -8.52 -32.93
CA VAL A 151 17.11 -7.44 -32.88
C VAL A 151 16.55 -6.13 -33.47
N ALA A 152 15.83 -6.22 -34.60
CA ALA A 152 15.22 -5.04 -35.22
C ALA A 152 14.17 -4.39 -34.29
N ARG A 153 13.37 -5.20 -33.56
CA ARG A 153 12.40 -4.69 -32.58
C ARG A 153 13.11 -4.04 -31.38
N ILE A 154 14.17 -4.67 -30.83
CA ILE A 154 14.96 -4.12 -29.73
C ILE A 154 15.45 -2.71 -30.05
N ASN A 155 16.07 -2.53 -31.24
CA ASN A 155 16.55 -1.22 -31.66
C ASN A 155 15.42 -0.20 -31.83
N LYS A 156 14.27 -0.62 -32.38
CA LYS A 156 13.11 0.24 -32.55
C LYS A 156 12.54 0.70 -31.21
N VAL A 157 12.36 -0.22 -30.26
CA VAL A 157 11.87 0.07 -28.91
C VAL A 157 12.84 0.98 -28.14
N ALA A 158 14.15 0.72 -28.22
CA ALA A 158 15.17 1.57 -27.59
C ALA A 158 15.18 2.99 -28.17
N THR A 159 15.01 3.12 -29.50
CA THR A 159 14.94 4.42 -30.17
C THR A 159 13.70 5.19 -29.74
N GLU A 160 12.53 4.56 -29.78
CA GLU A 160 11.27 5.16 -29.31
C GLU A 160 11.36 5.58 -27.83
N ALA A 161 11.96 4.73 -27.00
CA ALA A 161 12.09 5.02 -25.57
C ALA A 161 12.93 6.27 -25.28
N CYS A 162 13.94 6.55 -26.08
CA CYS A 162 14.82 7.71 -25.94
C CYS A 162 14.32 8.96 -26.67
N GLU A 163 13.27 8.88 -27.46
CA GLU A 163 12.79 9.99 -28.26
C GLU A 163 12.42 11.22 -27.40
N GLY A 164 13.01 12.39 -27.74
CA GLY A 164 12.77 13.65 -27.03
C GLY A 164 13.34 13.72 -25.61
N LEU A 165 14.21 12.80 -25.22
CA LEU A 165 14.88 12.80 -23.91
C LEU A 165 16.36 13.20 -24.07
N ASP A 166 16.71 14.34 -23.52
CA ASP A 166 18.10 14.84 -23.54
C ASP A 166 19.05 13.90 -22.77
N GLY A 167 20.26 13.71 -23.29
CA GLY A 167 21.31 12.91 -22.64
C GLY A 167 21.12 11.39 -22.71
N THR A 168 20.04 10.88 -23.30
CA THR A 168 19.81 9.45 -23.49
C THR A 168 20.33 8.96 -24.86
N ASN A 169 20.75 7.70 -24.94
CA ASN A 169 21.26 7.09 -26.16
C ASN A 169 20.74 5.64 -26.31
N PRO A 170 19.95 5.32 -27.36
CA PRO A 170 19.42 3.99 -27.62
C PRO A 170 20.50 2.92 -27.70
N ASP A 171 21.62 3.22 -28.38
CA ASP A 171 22.71 2.25 -28.60
C ASP A 171 23.34 1.80 -27.27
N GLN A 172 23.36 2.67 -26.25
CA GLN A 172 23.86 2.29 -24.92
C GLN A 172 22.92 1.28 -24.26
N ILE A 173 21.60 1.46 -24.39
CA ILE A 173 20.62 0.51 -23.84
C ILE A 173 20.78 -0.84 -24.50
N VAL A 174 20.86 -0.86 -25.84
CA VAL A 174 21.00 -2.10 -26.62
C VAL A 174 22.30 -2.81 -26.26
N THR A 175 23.43 -2.09 -26.26
CA THR A 175 24.73 -2.67 -25.92
C THR A 175 24.79 -3.25 -24.51
N GLU A 176 24.20 -2.58 -23.54
CA GLU A 176 24.11 -3.09 -22.15
C GLU A 176 23.14 -4.29 -22.04
N ALA A 177 22.05 -4.30 -22.79
CA ALA A 177 21.11 -5.41 -22.82
C ALA A 177 21.75 -6.67 -23.46
N GLU A 178 22.46 -6.50 -24.58
CA GLU A 178 23.15 -7.59 -25.29
C GLU A 178 24.19 -8.34 -24.43
N LYS A 179 24.82 -7.66 -23.47
CA LYS A 179 25.75 -8.31 -22.53
C LYS A 179 25.08 -9.36 -21.63
N ASN A 180 23.77 -9.23 -21.42
CA ASN A 180 22.99 -10.12 -20.58
C ASN A 180 22.11 -11.10 -21.38
N LEU A 181 22.20 -11.06 -22.72
CA LEU A 181 21.41 -11.90 -23.60
C LEU A 181 22.30 -12.97 -24.26
N TYR A 182 21.68 -14.09 -24.59
CA TYR A 182 22.27 -15.18 -25.35
C TYR A 182 21.44 -15.41 -26.62
N GLU A 183 22.03 -16.04 -27.61
CA GLU A 183 21.36 -16.37 -28.87
C GLU A 183 20.18 -17.30 -28.62
N GLY A 184 18.98 -16.90 -29.11
CA GLY A 184 17.75 -17.64 -28.85
C GLY A 184 17.08 -17.32 -27.52
N ALA A 185 17.45 -16.24 -26.83
CA ALA A 185 16.76 -15.80 -25.61
C ALA A 185 15.26 -15.56 -25.85
N PRO A 186 14.36 -16.04 -24.98
CA PRO A 186 12.93 -15.78 -25.08
C PRO A 186 12.63 -14.27 -25.08
N GLU A 187 11.53 -13.88 -25.75
CA GLU A 187 11.14 -12.47 -25.85
C GLU A 187 10.96 -11.79 -24.48
N GLU A 188 10.46 -12.51 -23.50
CA GLU A 188 10.30 -12.01 -22.12
C GLU A 188 11.66 -11.70 -21.46
N GLU A 189 12.69 -12.54 -21.68
CA GLU A 189 14.04 -12.29 -21.16
C GLU A 189 14.68 -11.10 -21.86
N ILE A 190 14.44 -10.93 -23.17
CA ILE A 190 14.90 -9.77 -23.92
C ILE A 190 14.33 -8.47 -23.37
N LYS A 191 13.01 -8.41 -23.13
CA LYS A 191 12.33 -7.26 -22.55
C LYS A 191 12.87 -6.94 -21.17
N GLN A 192 13.04 -7.95 -20.33
CA GLN A 192 13.61 -7.80 -18.99
C GLN A 192 15.06 -7.29 -19.03
N ALA A 193 15.89 -7.79 -19.93
CA ALA A 193 17.26 -7.33 -20.09
C ALA A 193 17.33 -5.86 -20.52
N MET A 194 16.43 -5.42 -21.41
CA MET A 194 16.35 -4.01 -21.82
C MET A 194 15.94 -3.09 -20.67
N ILE A 195 14.94 -3.49 -19.86
CA ILE A 195 14.52 -2.74 -18.68
C ILE A 195 15.68 -2.60 -17.69
N LEU A 196 16.38 -3.68 -17.39
CA LEU A 196 17.51 -3.67 -16.46
C LEU A 196 18.69 -2.84 -16.98
N ALA A 197 18.99 -2.94 -18.27
CA ALA A 197 20.04 -2.16 -18.92
C ALA A 197 19.75 -0.65 -18.85
N SER A 198 18.56 -0.24 -19.24
CA SER A 198 18.14 1.17 -19.18
C SER A 198 18.09 1.70 -17.74
N ARG A 199 17.58 0.91 -16.80
CA ARG A 199 17.53 1.26 -15.37
C ARG A 199 18.92 1.51 -14.78
N ALA A 200 19.93 0.72 -15.16
CA ALA A 200 21.30 0.91 -14.70
C ALA A 200 21.92 2.23 -15.17
N LEU A 201 21.39 2.84 -16.23
CA LEU A 201 21.86 4.10 -16.76
C LEU A 201 21.25 5.32 -16.05
N VAL A 202 20.19 5.17 -15.24
CA VAL A 202 19.55 6.26 -14.49
C VAL A 202 20.51 6.99 -13.55
N GLU A 203 21.48 6.28 -12.97
CA GLU A 203 22.50 6.89 -12.11
C GLU A 203 23.45 7.82 -12.87
N LYS A 204 23.61 7.64 -14.18
CA LYS A 204 24.47 8.45 -15.04
C LYS A 204 23.71 9.64 -15.63
N GLU A 205 22.48 9.41 -16.07
CA GLU A 205 21.60 10.41 -16.67
C GLU A 205 20.15 10.15 -16.17
N PRO A 206 19.58 11.05 -15.35
CA PRO A 206 18.24 10.87 -14.77
C PRO A 206 17.13 10.65 -15.80
N ASN A 207 17.25 11.18 -17.02
CA ASN A 207 16.25 11.03 -18.07
C ASN A 207 16.05 9.57 -18.51
N TYR A 208 16.99 8.67 -18.21
CA TYR A 208 16.76 7.24 -18.42
C TYR A 208 15.63 6.67 -17.56
N THR A 209 15.15 7.40 -16.52
CA THR A 209 13.94 6.98 -15.78
C THR A 209 12.70 6.97 -16.68
N PHE A 210 12.60 7.92 -17.62
CA PHE A 210 11.51 7.97 -18.60
C PHE A 210 11.72 6.93 -19.71
N ALA A 211 12.95 6.78 -20.22
CA ALA A 211 13.28 5.75 -21.21
C ALA A 211 12.96 4.35 -20.67
N THR A 212 13.34 4.06 -19.42
CA THR A 212 13.04 2.78 -18.77
C THR A 212 11.54 2.56 -18.60
N ALA A 213 10.76 3.62 -18.25
CA ALA A 213 9.30 3.54 -18.20
C ALA A 213 8.71 3.16 -19.56
N ARG A 214 9.18 3.77 -20.65
CA ARG A 214 8.69 3.48 -22.01
C ARG A 214 9.02 2.06 -22.47
N ILE A 215 10.18 1.50 -22.07
CA ILE A 215 10.54 0.10 -22.33
C ILE A 215 9.63 -0.85 -21.52
N LEU A 216 9.37 -0.54 -20.25
CA LEU A 216 8.40 -1.30 -19.43
C LEU A 216 6.98 -1.22 -20.05
N LEU A 217 6.61 -0.07 -20.59
CA LEU A 217 5.33 0.13 -21.26
C LEU A 217 5.19 -0.74 -22.52
N ASP A 218 6.26 -0.93 -23.31
CA ASP A 218 6.26 -1.87 -24.44
C ASP A 218 5.97 -3.30 -23.95
N SER A 219 6.58 -3.73 -22.85
CA SER A 219 6.28 -5.03 -22.24
C SER A 219 4.82 -5.16 -21.80
N LEU A 220 4.28 -4.14 -21.15
CA LEU A 220 2.88 -4.10 -20.71
C LEU A 220 1.92 -4.10 -21.90
N ARG A 221 2.23 -3.34 -22.97
CA ARG A 221 1.43 -3.34 -24.20
C ARG A 221 1.35 -4.73 -24.81
N TYR A 222 2.49 -5.39 -24.94
CA TYR A 222 2.52 -6.76 -25.45
C TYR A 222 1.64 -7.71 -24.63
N GLU A 223 1.77 -7.68 -23.30
CA GLU A 223 0.99 -8.50 -22.37
C GLU A 223 -0.52 -8.21 -22.49
N ALA A 224 -0.88 -6.92 -22.36
CA ALA A 224 -2.27 -6.50 -22.31
C ALA A 224 -2.99 -6.67 -23.68
N LEU A 225 -2.39 -6.22 -24.77
CA LEU A 225 -3.00 -6.31 -26.10
C LEU A 225 -3.12 -7.77 -26.56
N ASN A 226 -2.16 -8.63 -26.23
CA ASN A 226 -2.27 -10.07 -26.51
C ASN A 226 -3.46 -10.69 -25.77
N PHE A 227 -3.66 -10.36 -24.48
CA PHE A 227 -4.82 -10.83 -23.70
C PHE A 227 -6.15 -10.31 -24.26
N LEU A 228 -6.15 -9.09 -24.79
CA LEU A 228 -7.32 -8.44 -25.37
C LEU A 228 -7.60 -8.85 -26.84
N ASP A 229 -6.83 -9.76 -27.42
CA ASP A 229 -6.90 -10.20 -28.83
C ASP A 229 -6.70 -9.03 -29.83
N LEU A 230 -5.78 -8.10 -29.50
CA LEU A 230 -5.37 -6.97 -30.32
C LEU A 230 -3.91 -7.14 -30.79
N ASP A 231 -3.44 -6.22 -31.65
CA ASP A 231 -2.06 -6.25 -32.15
C ASP A 231 -1.07 -6.00 -31.01
N LYS A 232 -0.41 -7.07 -30.57
CA LYS A 232 0.54 -7.07 -29.45
C LYS A 232 1.90 -6.45 -29.76
N ASP A 233 2.23 -6.29 -31.04
CA ASP A 233 3.51 -5.74 -31.49
C ASP A 233 3.46 -4.22 -31.70
N ALA A 234 2.38 -3.57 -31.24
CA ALA A 234 2.13 -2.15 -31.34
C ALA A 234 3.19 -1.27 -30.67
N LEU A 235 3.51 -0.16 -31.31
CA LEU A 235 4.36 0.90 -30.79
C LEU A 235 3.52 2.10 -30.30
N GLN A 236 4.18 3.14 -29.78
CA GLN A 236 3.48 4.34 -29.29
C GLN A 236 2.64 5.01 -30.38
N GLU A 237 3.12 5.05 -31.62
CA GLU A 237 2.38 5.64 -32.76
C GLU A 237 1.07 4.94 -33.06
N ASP A 238 0.97 3.62 -32.82
CA ASP A 238 -0.22 2.80 -33.08
C ASP A 238 -1.29 2.98 -31.99
N MET A 239 -0.90 3.47 -30.82
CA MET A 239 -1.79 3.52 -29.65
C MET A 239 -2.96 4.47 -29.82
N LYS A 240 -2.89 5.44 -30.71
CA LYS A 240 -4.01 6.34 -31.02
C LYS A 240 -5.23 5.56 -31.56
N ASP A 241 -4.98 4.55 -32.39
CA ASP A 241 -6.03 3.72 -32.98
C ASP A 241 -6.36 2.49 -32.13
N LEU A 242 -5.44 2.08 -31.26
CA LEU A 242 -5.59 0.89 -30.41
C LEU A 242 -6.27 1.19 -29.07
N TYR A 243 -6.04 2.33 -28.44
CA TYR A 243 -6.64 2.64 -27.14
C TYR A 243 -8.18 2.60 -27.16
N PRO A 244 -8.90 3.14 -28.17
CA PRO A 244 -10.36 3.00 -28.23
C PRO A 244 -10.82 1.54 -28.26
N LYS A 245 -10.12 0.69 -29.03
CA LYS A 245 -10.40 -0.74 -29.12
C LYS A 245 -10.06 -1.46 -27.81
N ALA A 246 -8.90 -1.12 -27.22
CA ALA A 246 -8.45 -1.68 -25.96
C ALA A 246 -9.43 -1.37 -24.82
N LEU A 247 -9.96 -0.14 -24.72
CA LEU A 247 -11.00 0.21 -23.75
C LEU A 247 -12.23 -0.69 -23.88
N SER A 248 -12.76 -0.83 -25.10
CA SER A 248 -13.97 -1.64 -25.35
C SER A 248 -13.73 -3.12 -25.03
N SER A 249 -12.61 -3.70 -25.47
CA SER A 249 -12.25 -5.08 -25.19
C SER A 249 -11.98 -5.32 -23.70
N PHE A 250 -11.30 -4.39 -23.02
CA PHE A 250 -11.03 -4.43 -21.59
C PHE A 250 -12.32 -4.45 -20.75
N ILE A 251 -13.27 -3.54 -21.05
CA ILE A 251 -14.55 -3.49 -20.33
C ILE A 251 -15.32 -4.80 -20.54
N THR A 252 -15.40 -5.28 -21.80
CA THR A 252 -16.12 -6.52 -22.12
C THR A 252 -15.51 -7.72 -21.37
N LYS A 253 -14.20 -7.95 -21.51
CA LYS A 253 -13.52 -9.07 -20.84
C LYS A 253 -13.53 -8.95 -19.33
N GLY A 254 -13.35 -7.74 -18.78
CA GLY A 254 -13.39 -7.51 -17.34
C GLY A 254 -14.76 -7.81 -16.73
N ILE A 255 -15.84 -7.57 -17.44
CA ILE A 255 -17.21 -7.95 -17.02
C ILE A 255 -17.40 -9.47 -17.11
N GLU A 256 -16.95 -10.12 -18.19
CA GLU A 256 -17.01 -11.58 -18.36
C GLU A 256 -16.25 -12.29 -17.22
N LEU A 257 -15.09 -11.78 -16.85
CA LEU A 257 -14.27 -12.28 -15.73
C LEU A 257 -14.83 -11.91 -14.35
N LYS A 258 -15.93 -11.17 -14.27
CA LYS A 258 -16.55 -10.68 -13.02
C LYS A 258 -15.60 -9.81 -12.17
N LEU A 259 -14.76 -9.03 -12.82
CA LEU A 259 -13.87 -8.07 -12.20
C LEU A 259 -14.42 -6.64 -12.26
N LEU A 260 -15.14 -6.30 -13.33
CA LEU A 260 -15.68 -4.95 -13.58
C LEU A 260 -17.19 -4.86 -13.36
N ASN A 261 -17.64 -3.65 -13.03
CA ASN A 261 -19.05 -3.33 -12.89
C ASN A 261 -19.73 -3.31 -14.27
N PRO A 262 -20.80 -4.09 -14.50
CA PRO A 262 -21.51 -4.13 -15.78
C PRO A 262 -22.04 -2.76 -16.25
N LYS A 263 -22.33 -1.84 -15.34
CA LYS A 263 -22.79 -0.47 -15.68
C LYS A 263 -21.78 0.32 -16.51
N LEU A 264 -20.50 -0.06 -16.50
CA LEU A 264 -19.50 0.59 -17.36
C LEU A 264 -19.78 0.37 -18.85
N ALA A 265 -20.35 -0.78 -19.21
CA ALA A 265 -20.72 -1.07 -20.61
C ALA A 265 -21.97 -0.30 -21.09
N GLU A 266 -22.70 0.36 -20.19
CA GLU A 266 -23.85 1.20 -20.55
C GLU A 266 -23.42 2.59 -21.06
N MET A 267 -22.16 2.97 -20.84
CA MET A 267 -21.58 4.24 -21.30
C MET A 267 -21.14 4.14 -22.79
N ASP A 268 -21.08 5.25 -23.47
CA ASP A 268 -20.58 5.34 -24.86
C ASP A 268 -19.05 5.13 -24.89
N LEU A 269 -18.63 3.85 -24.98
CA LEU A 269 -17.22 3.45 -25.00
C LEU A 269 -16.47 3.98 -26.22
N GLU A 270 -17.14 4.21 -27.35
CA GLU A 270 -16.52 4.77 -28.56
C GLU A 270 -16.17 6.25 -28.34
N LYS A 271 -17.09 7.02 -27.74
CA LYS A 271 -16.86 8.42 -27.38
C LYS A 271 -15.73 8.53 -26.36
N LEU A 272 -15.76 7.73 -25.29
CA LEU A 272 -14.74 7.72 -24.25
C LEU A 272 -13.37 7.30 -24.80
N GLY A 273 -13.33 6.28 -25.64
CA GLY A 273 -12.09 5.81 -26.26
C GLY A 273 -11.40 6.86 -27.14
N LYS A 274 -12.16 7.67 -27.87
CA LYS A 274 -11.63 8.77 -28.71
C LYS A 274 -11.01 9.90 -27.91
N GLU A 275 -11.42 10.08 -26.65
CA GLU A 275 -10.89 11.11 -25.75
C GLU A 275 -9.63 10.66 -25.00
N ILE A 276 -9.24 9.40 -25.15
CA ILE A 276 -7.98 8.91 -24.57
C ILE A 276 -6.80 9.59 -25.25
N MET A 277 -5.82 9.99 -24.46
CA MET A 277 -4.64 10.76 -24.85
C MET A 277 -3.36 9.89 -24.72
N PRO A 278 -2.98 9.16 -25.77
CA PRO A 278 -1.84 8.20 -25.72
C PRO A 278 -0.51 8.83 -25.37
N GLU A 279 -0.30 10.11 -25.73
CA GLU A 279 0.90 10.87 -25.42
C GLU A 279 1.18 11.01 -23.92
N ARG A 280 0.15 10.86 -23.08
CA ARG A 280 0.28 10.88 -21.61
C ARG A 280 0.99 9.66 -21.06
N ASP A 281 1.14 8.61 -21.83
CA ASP A 281 1.99 7.46 -21.48
C ASP A 281 3.46 7.88 -21.28
N ASN A 282 3.89 8.95 -21.94
CA ASN A 282 5.24 9.49 -21.84
C ASN A 282 5.51 10.28 -20.53
N LEU A 283 4.47 10.55 -19.73
CA LEU A 283 4.60 11.26 -18.45
C LEU A 283 5.13 10.36 -17.31
N PHE A 284 5.07 9.04 -17.48
CA PHE A 284 5.49 8.11 -16.43
C PHE A 284 7.01 8.08 -16.25
N THR A 285 7.43 8.11 -14.98
CA THR A 285 8.75 7.65 -14.57
C THR A 285 8.74 6.13 -14.42
N TYR A 286 9.90 5.48 -14.47
CA TYR A 286 10.02 4.02 -14.27
C TYR A 286 9.37 3.56 -12.96
N LEU A 287 9.70 4.21 -11.84
CA LEU A 287 9.15 3.83 -10.53
C LEU A 287 7.62 3.97 -10.49
N GLY A 288 7.09 5.04 -11.11
CA GLY A 288 5.65 5.26 -11.19
C GLY A 288 4.94 4.17 -11.98
N LEU A 289 5.40 3.87 -13.18
CA LEU A 289 4.80 2.84 -14.02
C LEU A 289 4.99 1.42 -13.44
N GLN A 290 6.18 1.11 -12.90
CA GLN A 290 6.43 -0.17 -12.22
C GLN A 290 5.49 -0.38 -11.04
N THR A 291 5.22 0.69 -10.26
CA THR A 291 4.27 0.63 -9.14
C THR A 291 2.85 0.32 -9.62
N LEU A 292 2.42 0.94 -10.72
CA LEU A 292 1.11 0.65 -11.33
C LEU A 292 1.05 -0.79 -11.85
N TYR A 293 2.09 -1.23 -12.53
CA TYR A 293 2.21 -2.60 -13.05
C TYR A 293 2.14 -3.65 -11.96
N ASP A 294 2.89 -3.47 -10.87
CA ASP A 294 2.96 -4.45 -9.79
C ASP A 294 1.70 -4.52 -8.93
N ARG A 295 0.96 -3.41 -8.80
CA ARG A 295 -0.07 -3.29 -7.76
C ARG A 295 -1.44 -2.83 -8.23
N TYR A 296 -1.52 -2.00 -9.30
CA TYR A 296 -2.76 -1.27 -9.61
C TYR A 296 -3.52 -1.83 -10.80
N PHE A 297 -2.82 -2.21 -11.87
CA PHE A 297 -3.50 -2.70 -13.06
C PHE A 297 -4.28 -3.98 -12.81
N ILE A 298 -5.45 -4.07 -13.39
CA ILE A 298 -6.29 -5.27 -13.31
C ILE A 298 -5.63 -6.39 -14.10
N HIS A 299 -5.59 -7.56 -13.50
CA HIS A 299 -4.99 -8.76 -14.06
C HIS A 299 -5.90 -9.99 -13.90
N SER A 300 -5.70 -11.00 -14.69
CA SER A 300 -6.27 -12.33 -14.56
C SER A 300 -5.12 -13.35 -14.58
N ASP A 301 -5.02 -14.20 -13.56
CA ASP A 301 -3.94 -15.19 -13.42
C ASP A 301 -2.53 -14.61 -13.66
N GLU A 302 -2.22 -13.49 -13.00
CA GLU A 302 -0.97 -12.71 -13.12
C GLU A 302 -0.74 -12.01 -14.46
N VAL A 303 -1.62 -12.14 -15.46
CA VAL A 303 -1.55 -11.44 -16.75
C VAL A 303 -2.31 -10.12 -16.64
N ARG A 304 -1.61 -8.98 -16.79
CA ARG A 304 -2.22 -7.64 -16.81
C ARG A 304 -2.86 -7.43 -18.17
N PHE A 305 -4.12 -6.99 -18.16
CA PHE A 305 -4.83 -6.66 -19.39
C PHE A 305 -5.38 -5.22 -19.38
N GLU A 306 -4.92 -4.41 -18.43
CA GLU A 306 -5.24 -3.00 -18.31
C GLU A 306 -4.03 -2.13 -18.70
N LEU A 307 -4.22 -1.25 -19.69
CA LEU A 307 -3.22 -0.28 -20.12
C LEU A 307 -3.32 1.02 -19.30
N PRO A 308 -2.27 1.86 -19.21
CA PRO A 308 -2.27 3.03 -18.32
C PRO A 308 -3.40 4.02 -18.56
N GLN A 309 -3.69 4.37 -19.81
CA GLN A 309 -4.78 5.31 -20.10
C GLN A 309 -6.16 4.66 -19.96
N VAL A 310 -6.27 3.33 -20.18
CA VAL A 310 -7.48 2.57 -19.87
C VAL A 310 -7.74 2.56 -18.37
N PHE A 311 -6.70 2.41 -17.56
CA PHE A 311 -6.77 2.48 -16.10
C PHE A 311 -7.35 3.82 -15.62
N PHE A 312 -6.82 4.96 -16.08
CA PHE A 312 -7.37 6.27 -15.70
C PHE A 312 -8.79 6.46 -16.21
N MET A 313 -9.10 5.97 -17.42
CA MET A 313 -10.46 6.05 -17.95
C MET A 313 -11.43 5.18 -17.15
N ARG A 314 -11.05 3.94 -16.76
CA ARG A 314 -11.88 3.08 -15.90
C ARG A 314 -12.18 3.73 -14.57
N VAL A 315 -11.14 4.29 -13.91
CA VAL A 315 -11.32 4.99 -12.62
C VAL A 315 -12.32 6.14 -12.78
N SER A 316 -12.17 6.93 -13.83
CA SER A 316 -13.03 8.07 -14.13
C SER A 316 -14.47 7.67 -14.45
N MET A 317 -14.65 6.63 -15.25
CA MET A 317 -15.98 6.05 -15.56
C MET A 317 -16.66 5.58 -14.26
N GLY A 318 -15.93 4.87 -13.40
CA GLY A 318 -16.44 4.42 -12.12
C GLY A 318 -16.90 5.57 -11.21
N LEU A 319 -16.13 6.65 -11.15
CA LEU A 319 -16.47 7.85 -10.37
C LEU A 319 -17.66 8.64 -10.94
N ALA A 320 -17.93 8.50 -12.26
CA ALA A 320 -19.01 9.20 -12.95
C ALA A 320 -20.33 8.42 -13.02
N LEU A 321 -20.43 7.22 -12.44
CA LEU A 321 -21.58 6.32 -12.61
C LEU A 321 -22.93 6.93 -12.20
N ASN A 322 -22.95 7.82 -11.22
CA ASN A 322 -24.16 8.48 -10.71
C ASN A 322 -24.35 9.91 -11.24
N GLU A 323 -23.48 10.39 -12.13
CA GLU A 323 -23.65 11.68 -12.77
C GLU A 323 -24.72 11.62 -13.88
N GLU A 324 -25.44 12.73 -14.10
CA GLU A 324 -26.43 12.83 -15.19
C GLU A 324 -25.77 12.75 -16.57
N ASN A 325 -24.63 13.47 -16.73
CA ASN A 325 -23.83 13.47 -17.95
C ASN A 325 -22.57 12.62 -17.74
N LYS A 326 -22.73 11.29 -17.64
CA LYS A 326 -21.70 10.34 -17.23
C LYS A 326 -20.44 10.41 -18.10
N GLU A 327 -20.61 10.47 -19.42
CA GLU A 327 -19.48 10.47 -20.36
C GLU A 327 -18.67 11.77 -20.27
N GLU A 328 -19.35 12.93 -20.23
CA GLU A 328 -18.70 14.23 -20.09
C GLU A 328 -17.91 14.32 -18.78
N LYS A 329 -18.51 13.84 -17.69
CA LYS A 329 -17.84 13.81 -16.38
C LYS A 329 -16.69 12.80 -16.34
N ALA A 330 -16.85 11.62 -16.93
CA ALA A 330 -15.76 10.66 -17.05
C ALA A 330 -14.58 11.23 -17.84
N ILE A 331 -14.83 11.97 -18.91
CA ILE A 331 -13.80 12.64 -19.71
C ILE A 331 -13.11 13.74 -18.89
N GLU A 332 -13.89 14.55 -18.15
CA GLU A 332 -13.35 15.59 -17.27
C GLU A 332 -12.43 14.98 -16.19
N PHE A 333 -12.89 13.94 -15.51
CA PHE A 333 -12.12 13.23 -14.47
C PHE A 333 -10.87 12.55 -15.04
N TYR A 334 -10.99 11.93 -16.22
CA TYR A 334 -9.87 11.33 -16.93
C TYR A 334 -8.79 12.37 -17.26
N LYS A 335 -9.18 13.51 -17.81
CA LYS A 335 -8.24 14.59 -18.15
C LYS A 335 -7.47 15.07 -16.91
N LEU A 336 -8.12 15.10 -15.76
CA LEU A 336 -7.51 15.51 -14.51
C LEU A 336 -6.55 14.45 -13.94
N LEU A 337 -6.98 13.18 -13.89
CA LEU A 337 -6.14 12.10 -13.34
C LEU A 337 -4.93 11.79 -14.22
N SER A 338 -5.15 11.68 -15.55
CA SER A 338 -4.11 11.26 -16.47
C SER A 338 -3.04 12.32 -16.78
N SER A 339 -3.31 13.61 -16.43
CA SER A 339 -2.30 14.69 -16.45
C SER A 339 -1.43 14.75 -15.20
N PHE A 340 -1.75 13.98 -14.15
CA PHE A 340 -1.17 14.07 -12.81
C PHE A 340 -1.35 15.43 -12.13
N ASP A 341 -2.36 16.20 -12.53
CA ASP A 341 -2.72 17.45 -11.85
C ASP A 341 -3.37 17.18 -10.49
N TYR A 342 -4.04 16.03 -10.38
CA TYR A 342 -4.69 15.51 -9.18
C TYR A 342 -4.57 13.99 -9.14
N MET A 343 -4.50 13.41 -7.95
CA MET A 343 -4.51 11.97 -7.77
C MET A 343 -5.44 11.57 -6.63
N SER A 344 -6.32 10.62 -6.91
CA SER A 344 -7.18 9.98 -5.90
C SER A 344 -6.38 9.04 -5.01
N SER A 345 -6.95 8.69 -3.85
CA SER A 345 -6.37 7.71 -2.94
C SER A 345 -6.26 6.32 -3.55
N THR A 346 -5.35 5.51 -3.00
CA THR A 346 -5.07 4.15 -3.47
C THR A 346 -6.34 3.28 -3.62
N PRO A 347 -7.28 3.20 -2.65
CA PRO A 347 -8.49 2.39 -2.83
C PRO A 347 -9.37 2.84 -3.98
N THR A 348 -9.48 4.15 -4.20
CA THR A 348 -10.21 4.71 -5.34
C THR A 348 -9.59 4.25 -6.65
N LEU A 349 -8.26 4.34 -6.79
CA LEU A 349 -7.55 3.89 -7.98
C LEU A 349 -7.66 2.38 -8.20
N PHE A 350 -7.62 1.57 -7.14
CA PHE A 350 -7.76 0.11 -7.25
C PHE A 350 -9.17 -0.31 -7.67
N ASN A 351 -10.19 0.24 -7.00
CA ASN A 351 -11.50 -0.37 -6.95
C ASN A 351 -12.58 0.40 -7.73
N SER A 352 -12.30 1.65 -8.20
CA SER A 352 -13.28 2.38 -9.01
C SER A 352 -13.59 1.65 -10.30
N GLY A 353 -14.87 1.47 -10.60
CA GLY A 353 -15.33 0.72 -11.76
C GLY A 353 -15.29 -0.81 -11.61
N THR A 354 -14.85 -1.35 -10.47
CA THR A 354 -14.90 -2.80 -10.19
C THR A 354 -16.24 -3.21 -9.58
N LEU A 355 -16.48 -4.53 -9.45
CA LEU A 355 -17.70 -5.05 -8.80
C LEU A 355 -17.80 -4.70 -7.32
N HIS A 356 -16.67 -4.55 -6.64
CA HIS A 356 -16.61 -4.22 -5.21
C HIS A 356 -15.82 -2.93 -5.03
N SER A 357 -16.51 -1.82 -5.30
CA SER A 357 -15.93 -0.48 -5.29
C SER A 357 -15.82 0.10 -3.88
N GLN A 358 -15.03 -0.52 -2.97
CA GLN A 358 -14.63 0.15 -1.76
C GLN A 358 -13.54 1.17 -2.10
N LEU A 359 -13.90 2.45 -2.09
CA LEU A 359 -13.08 3.56 -2.58
C LEU A 359 -12.48 4.39 -1.46
N SER A 360 -13.07 4.30 -0.26
CA SER A 360 -12.62 5.04 0.92
C SER A 360 -11.37 4.41 1.52
N SER A 361 -10.44 5.26 1.98
CA SER A 361 -9.12 4.83 2.42
C SER A 361 -8.97 4.66 3.92
N CYS A 362 -9.72 5.42 4.73
CA CYS A 362 -9.51 5.51 6.17
C CYS A 362 -10.79 5.30 6.93
N TYR A 363 -10.69 4.53 8.03
CA TYR A 363 -11.79 4.20 8.92
C TYR A 363 -11.36 4.37 10.37
N LEU A 364 -12.20 5.05 11.18
CA LEU A 364 -11.97 5.30 12.59
C LEU A 364 -13.07 4.62 13.40
N THR A 365 -12.67 3.85 14.41
CA THR A 365 -13.60 3.07 15.26
C THR A 365 -13.27 3.29 16.71
N THR A 366 -14.29 3.59 17.55
CA THR A 366 -14.18 3.55 19.01
C THR A 366 -14.58 2.16 19.50
N VAL A 367 -13.71 1.54 20.31
CA VAL A 367 -13.89 0.18 20.83
C VAL A 367 -14.64 0.24 22.16
N PRO A 368 -15.86 -0.33 22.31
CA PRO A 368 -16.61 -0.28 23.56
C PRO A 368 -16.05 -1.25 24.62
N ASP A 369 -16.33 -0.96 25.90
CA ASP A 369 -15.83 -1.72 27.06
C ASP A 369 -16.68 -2.97 27.36
N ASP A 370 -16.92 -3.81 26.39
CA ASP A 370 -17.54 -5.12 26.54
C ASP A 370 -16.99 -6.12 25.52
N LEU A 371 -17.03 -7.41 25.87
CA LEU A 371 -16.38 -8.44 25.07
C LEU A 371 -17.00 -8.58 23.66
N TYR A 372 -18.31 -8.41 23.54
CA TYR A 372 -19.01 -8.50 22.26
C TYR A 372 -18.61 -7.33 21.35
N GLY A 373 -18.57 -6.11 21.92
CA GLY A 373 -18.14 -4.92 21.19
C GLY A 373 -16.66 -4.94 20.79
N ILE A 374 -15.77 -5.39 21.69
CA ILE A 374 -14.34 -5.55 21.39
C ILE A 374 -14.13 -6.48 20.19
N TYR A 375 -14.71 -7.69 20.21
CA TYR A 375 -14.60 -8.62 19.08
C TYR A 375 -15.42 -8.20 17.87
N GLY A 376 -16.49 -7.44 18.07
CA GLY A 376 -17.24 -6.76 17.02
C GLY A 376 -16.35 -5.79 16.24
N ALA A 377 -15.63 -4.91 16.93
CA ALA A 377 -14.69 -3.98 16.33
C ALA A 377 -13.56 -4.71 15.59
N MET A 378 -13.01 -5.80 16.13
CA MET A 378 -11.99 -6.62 15.45
C MET A 378 -12.52 -7.25 14.17
N ARG A 379 -13.76 -7.78 14.18
CA ARG A 379 -14.42 -8.32 12.97
C ARG A 379 -14.61 -7.23 11.92
N ASP A 380 -15.12 -6.08 12.33
CA ASP A 380 -15.39 -4.95 11.43
C ASP A 380 -14.07 -4.43 10.83
N ASN A 381 -13.02 -4.35 11.61
CA ASN A 381 -11.66 -4.05 11.14
C ASN A 381 -11.17 -5.05 10.08
N ALA A 382 -11.39 -6.35 10.29
CA ALA A 382 -11.00 -7.37 9.31
C ALA A 382 -11.77 -7.21 7.99
N MET A 383 -13.08 -6.89 8.05
CA MET A 383 -13.91 -6.65 6.87
C MET A 383 -13.47 -5.40 6.11
N LEU A 384 -13.18 -4.31 6.81
CA LEU A 384 -12.70 -3.06 6.20
C LEU A 384 -11.29 -3.21 5.60
N SER A 385 -10.39 -3.92 6.31
CA SER A 385 -9.02 -4.18 5.85
C SER A 385 -8.98 -4.99 4.56
N LYS A 386 -9.86 -5.99 4.40
CA LYS A 386 -9.94 -6.84 3.20
C LYS A 386 -9.99 -6.03 1.89
N TRP A 387 -10.63 -4.88 1.89
CA TRP A 387 -10.86 -4.03 0.72
C TRP A 387 -9.98 -2.76 0.69
N ALA A 388 -8.81 -2.82 1.31
CA ALA A 388 -7.79 -1.76 1.30
C ALA A 388 -8.06 -0.57 2.25
N GLY A 389 -8.91 -0.72 3.27
CA GLY A 389 -9.10 0.29 4.33
C GLY A 389 -7.93 0.35 5.31
N GLY A 390 -7.41 1.56 5.58
CA GLY A 390 -6.51 1.84 6.70
C GLY A 390 -7.32 2.11 7.98
N LEU A 391 -6.88 1.60 9.13
CA LEU A 391 -7.69 1.56 10.34
C LEU A 391 -7.06 2.36 11.48
N GLY A 392 -7.84 3.21 12.13
CA GLY A 392 -7.54 3.83 13.42
C GLY A 392 -8.54 3.37 14.46
N ASN A 393 -8.08 2.88 15.60
CA ASN A 393 -8.95 2.38 16.65
C ASN A 393 -8.66 3.08 17.98
N ASP A 394 -9.67 3.70 18.55
CA ASP A 394 -9.65 4.23 19.89
C ASP A 394 -9.95 3.12 20.91
N TRP A 395 -8.98 2.82 21.75
CA TRP A 395 -9.04 1.80 22.80
C TRP A 395 -9.27 2.39 24.20
N THR A 396 -9.37 3.70 24.29
CA THR A 396 -9.52 4.41 25.57
C THR A 396 -10.70 3.94 26.41
N PRO A 397 -11.88 3.61 25.85
CA PRO A 397 -13.01 3.18 26.68
C PRO A 397 -12.80 1.83 27.37
N VAL A 398 -11.92 0.97 26.89
CA VAL A 398 -11.68 -0.38 27.43
C VAL A 398 -10.99 -0.29 28.79
N ARG A 399 -11.60 -0.87 29.82
CA ARG A 399 -11.11 -0.81 31.21
C ARG A 399 -9.68 -1.30 31.35
N GLY A 400 -8.93 -0.63 32.23
CA GLY A 400 -7.54 -0.92 32.51
C GLY A 400 -7.30 -2.21 33.30
N MET A 401 -6.04 -2.60 33.40
CA MET A 401 -5.60 -3.77 34.17
C MET A 401 -6.03 -3.69 35.63
N GLY A 402 -6.52 -4.78 36.18
CA GLY A 402 -6.96 -4.89 37.57
C GLY A 402 -8.36 -4.36 37.84
N ALA A 403 -9.02 -3.66 36.91
CA ALA A 403 -10.38 -3.20 37.06
C ALA A 403 -11.37 -4.36 37.22
N HIS A 404 -12.40 -4.15 38.05
CA HIS A 404 -13.37 -5.21 38.39
C HIS A 404 -14.33 -5.51 37.23
N ILE A 405 -14.52 -6.80 36.93
CA ILE A 405 -15.50 -7.31 35.96
C ILE A 405 -16.70 -7.84 36.70
N LYS A 406 -17.83 -7.08 36.68
CA LYS A 406 -19.06 -7.42 37.44
C LYS A 406 -19.61 -8.80 37.07
N GLY A 407 -19.61 -9.18 35.80
CA GLY A 407 -20.24 -10.41 35.32
C GLY A 407 -19.55 -11.70 35.76
N THR A 408 -18.25 -11.68 35.91
CA THR A 408 -17.44 -12.85 36.32
C THR A 408 -16.86 -12.74 37.72
N ASN A 409 -17.04 -11.58 38.36
CA ASN A 409 -16.38 -11.22 39.63
C ASN A 409 -14.86 -11.31 39.59
N GLY A 410 -14.28 -11.18 38.36
CA GLY A 410 -12.85 -11.24 38.11
C GLY A 410 -12.21 -9.86 37.95
N ARG A 411 -10.97 -9.85 37.48
CA ARG A 411 -10.21 -8.63 37.17
C ARG A 411 -9.80 -8.58 35.71
N SER A 412 -9.88 -7.40 35.11
CA SER A 412 -9.42 -7.13 33.74
C SER A 412 -7.91 -7.36 33.60
N GLN A 413 -7.52 -7.86 32.44
CA GLN A 413 -6.11 -7.92 32.03
C GLN A 413 -5.68 -6.66 31.25
N GLY A 414 -6.57 -5.66 31.14
CA GLY A 414 -6.33 -4.41 30.42
C GLY A 414 -6.40 -4.55 28.90
N VAL A 415 -5.93 -3.52 28.20
CA VAL A 415 -6.02 -3.41 26.73
C VAL A 415 -4.98 -4.27 26.00
N VAL A 416 -3.80 -4.47 26.59
CA VAL A 416 -2.64 -5.10 25.92
C VAL A 416 -2.90 -6.49 25.35
N PRO A 417 -3.57 -7.43 26.03
CA PRO A 417 -3.90 -8.73 25.45
C PRO A 417 -4.80 -8.66 24.23
N PHE A 418 -5.77 -7.72 24.21
CA PHE A 418 -6.65 -7.50 23.06
C PHE A 418 -5.88 -6.88 21.89
N LEU A 419 -4.96 -5.96 22.14
CA LEU A 419 -4.12 -5.35 21.11
C LEU A 419 -3.22 -6.40 20.44
N LYS A 420 -2.78 -7.43 21.17
CA LYS A 420 -2.08 -8.56 20.56
C LYS A 420 -2.96 -9.31 19.54
N VAL A 421 -4.23 -9.53 19.84
CA VAL A 421 -5.18 -10.17 18.90
C VAL A 421 -5.42 -9.26 17.68
N VAL A 422 -5.53 -7.95 17.88
CA VAL A 422 -5.64 -6.98 16.78
C VAL A 422 -4.42 -7.02 15.86
N ASN A 423 -3.22 -7.04 16.43
CA ASN A 423 -1.97 -7.19 15.68
C ASN A 423 -1.99 -8.44 14.79
N ASP A 424 -2.32 -9.58 15.37
CA ASP A 424 -2.34 -10.86 14.65
C ASP A 424 -3.48 -10.92 13.60
N THR A 425 -4.60 -10.25 13.86
CA THR A 425 -5.68 -10.09 12.88
C THR A 425 -5.24 -9.23 11.69
N ALA A 426 -4.50 -8.14 11.93
CA ALA A 426 -3.98 -7.28 10.87
C ALA A 426 -2.97 -8.02 9.98
N VAL A 427 -2.15 -8.90 10.57
CA VAL A 427 -1.23 -9.77 9.83
C VAL A 427 -1.99 -10.81 9.00
N ALA A 428 -3.06 -11.40 9.56
CA ALA A 428 -3.83 -12.46 8.91
C ALA A 428 -4.69 -11.96 7.74
N VAL A 429 -5.22 -10.73 7.82
CA VAL A 429 -6.12 -10.15 6.81
C VAL A 429 -5.38 -9.10 5.99
N ASN A 430 -4.90 -9.49 4.81
CA ASN A 430 -4.27 -8.56 3.88
C ASN A 430 -5.30 -7.79 3.03
N GLN A 431 -4.86 -6.68 2.47
CA GLN A 431 -5.67 -5.78 1.63
C GLN A 431 -5.72 -6.32 0.18
N GLY A 432 -6.62 -7.28 -0.06
CA GLY A 432 -6.86 -7.86 -1.39
C GLY A 432 -5.63 -8.54 -2.02
N GLY A 433 -4.70 -9.04 -1.21
CA GLY A 433 -3.43 -9.62 -1.70
C GLY A 433 -2.37 -8.58 -2.11
N LYS A 434 -2.73 -7.30 -2.19
CA LYS A 434 -1.86 -6.22 -2.72
C LYS A 434 -1.07 -5.48 -1.63
N ARG A 435 -1.59 -5.44 -0.40
CA ARG A 435 -0.96 -4.79 0.77
C ARG A 435 -1.18 -5.62 2.03
N LYS A 436 -0.29 -5.49 3.02
CA LYS A 436 -0.55 -6.01 4.36
C LYS A 436 -1.65 -5.20 5.04
N GLY A 437 -2.47 -5.83 5.87
CA GLY A 437 -3.40 -5.15 6.76
C GLY A 437 -2.63 -4.20 7.68
N ALA A 438 -3.20 -3.04 7.96
CA ALA A 438 -2.55 -2.03 8.77
C ALA A 438 -3.57 -1.37 9.70
N VAL A 439 -3.23 -1.28 10.99
CA VAL A 439 -4.04 -0.69 12.04
C VAL A 439 -3.19 0.15 12.97
N CYS A 440 -3.72 1.27 13.44
CA CYS A 440 -3.17 2.08 14.52
C CYS A 440 -4.10 2.04 15.72
N ALA A 441 -3.59 1.65 16.89
CA ALA A 441 -4.31 1.75 18.15
C ALA A 441 -4.00 3.08 18.83
N TYR A 442 -5.04 3.79 19.22
CA TYR A 442 -5.00 5.04 19.97
C TYR A 442 -5.35 4.80 21.42
N LEU A 443 -4.63 5.45 22.32
CA LEU A 443 -4.90 5.43 23.76
C LEU A 443 -4.65 6.82 24.36
N GLU A 444 -5.61 7.32 25.18
CA GLU A 444 -5.42 8.59 25.87
C GLU A 444 -4.38 8.48 26.98
N THR A 445 -3.62 9.57 27.19
CA THR A 445 -2.50 9.62 28.14
C THR A 445 -2.91 9.37 29.59
N TRP A 446 -4.18 9.59 29.97
CA TRP A 446 -4.71 9.35 31.31
C TRP A 446 -5.15 7.90 31.57
N HIS A 447 -5.13 7.04 30.55
CA HIS A 447 -5.53 5.65 30.70
C HIS A 447 -4.57 4.85 31.59
N LEU A 448 -5.11 3.99 32.46
CA LEU A 448 -4.32 3.23 33.45
C LEU A 448 -3.23 2.35 32.84
N ASP A 449 -3.44 1.83 31.64
CA ASP A 449 -2.51 0.94 30.94
C ASP A 449 -1.50 1.67 30.05
N ILE A 450 -1.43 3.02 30.10
CA ILE A 450 -0.58 3.79 29.18
C ILE A 450 0.88 3.37 29.22
N GLU A 451 1.42 3.08 30.39
CA GLU A 451 2.84 2.71 30.52
C GLU A 451 3.18 1.38 29.82
N GLU A 452 2.28 0.40 29.86
CA GLU A 452 2.44 -0.87 29.13
C GLU A 452 2.18 -0.71 27.64
N PHE A 453 1.20 0.14 27.27
CA PHE A 453 0.90 0.47 25.89
C PHE A 453 2.12 1.09 25.19
N LEU A 454 2.87 1.97 25.84
CA LEU A 454 4.10 2.56 25.32
C LEU A 454 5.17 1.51 24.98
N GLU A 455 5.17 0.36 25.65
CA GLU A 455 6.16 -0.70 25.46
C GLU A 455 5.80 -1.71 24.36
N LEU A 456 4.62 -1.60 23.74
CA LEU A 456 4.12 -2.57 22.76
C LEU A 456 5.06 -2.82 21.56
N ARG A 457 5.84 -1.82 21.17
CA ARG A 457 6.73 -1.87 20.01
C ARG A 457 8.20 -2.17 20.37
N LYS A 458 8.51 -2.37 21.64
CA LYS A 458 9.88 -2.72 22.06
C LYS A 458 10.35 -4.05 21.49
N ASN A 459 11.62 -4.12 21.08
CA ASN A 459 12.27 -5.34 20.59
C ASN A 459 12.72 -6.30 21.72
N THR A 460 12.41 -5.97 22.97
CA THR A 460 12.79 -6.73 24.15
C THR A 460 11.57 -7.01 25.04
N GLY A 461 11.66 -8.03 25.88
CA GLY A 461 10.61 -8.41 26.84
C GLY A 461 9.81 -9.62 26.38
N ASP A 462 8.59 -9.78 26.90
CA ASP A 462 7.69 -10.90 26.56
C ASP A 462 6.96 -10.63 25.24
N ASP A 463 7.25 -11.42 24.21
CA ASP A 463 6.63 -11.30 22.86
C ASP A 463 5.10 -11.39 22.87
N ARG A 464 4.52 -12.06 23.89
CA ARG A 464 3.06 -12.12 24.07
C ARG A 464 2.44 -10.76 24.41
N ARG A 465 3.27 -9.82 24.85
CA ARG A 465 2.88 -8.44 25.19
C ARG A 465 3.47 -7.43 24.19
N ARG A 466 3.85 -7.86 22.98
CA ARG A 466 4.41 -7.02 21.92
C ARG A 466 3.55 -7.10 20.65
N THR A 467 3.49 -6.00 19.93
CA THR A 467 2.68 -5.83 18.71
C THR A 467 3.53 -5.16 17.62
N HIS A 468 4.39 -5.95 16.96
CA HIS A 468 5.39 -5.41 16.03
C HIS A 468 4.81 -4.97 14.68
N ASP A 469 3.64 -5.50 14.29
CA ASP A 469 3.00 -5.21 12.99
C ASP A 469 1.89 -4.16 13.07
N MET A 470 1.51 -3.74 14.29
CA MET A 470 0.51 -2.72 14.55
C MET A 470 1.16 -1.40 14.96
N ASN A 471 0.64 -0.28 14.48
CA ASN A 471 1.06 1.04 14.93
C ASN A 471 0.35 1.44 16.23
N THR A 472 0.98 2.32 16.98
CA THR A 472 0.42 2.89 18.20
C THR A 472 0.49 4.41 18.17
N ALA A 473 -0.51 5.07 18.74
CA ALA A 473 -0.58 6.52 18.88
C ALA A 473 -1.10 6.91 20.26
N ASN A 474 -0.56 7.98 20.80
CA ASN A 474 -0.98 8.53 22.06
C ASN A 474 -1.88 9.74 21.83
N TRP A 475 -3.09 9.75 22.42
CA TRP A 475 -4.07 10.82 22.33
C TRP A 475 -3.93 11.70 23.57
N ILE A 476 -3.38 12.91 23.41
CA ILE A 476 -2.82 13.74 24.49
C ILE A 476 -3.74 14.94 24.73
N PRO A 477 -4.34 15.10 25.94
CA PRO A 477 -5.05 16.30 26.32
C PRO A 477 -4.07 17.44 26.67
N ASP A 478 -4.46 18.69 26.42
CA ASP A 478 -3.65 19.88 26.71
C ASP A 478 -3.24 19.95 28.20
N LEU A 479 -4.13 19.54 29.10
CA LEU A 479 -3.85 19.49 30.54
C LEU A 479 -2.61 18.63 30.90
N PHE A 480 -2.38 17.51 30.16
CA PHE A 480 -1.17 16.72 30.39
C PHE A 480 0.09 17.51 30.08
N MET A 481 0.11 18.25 28.96
CA MET A 481 1.25 19.08 28.59
C MET A 481 1.45 20.24 29.56
N GLU A 482 0.35 20.85 30.05
CA GLU A 482 0.40 21.87 31.09
C GLU A 482 1.09 21.33 32.36
N ARG A 483 0.72 20.14 32.80
CA ARG A 483 1.35 19.48 33.98
C ARG A 483 2.78 19.06 33.76
N VAL A 484 3.15 18.64 32.55
CA VAL A 484 4.54 18.38 32.18
C VAL A 484 5.38 19.65 32.33
N MET A 485 4.91 20.78 31.81
CA MET A 485 5.60 22.06 31.91
C MET A 485 5.73 22.57 33.35
N ASN A 486 4.69 22.38 34.14
CA ASN A 486 4.64 22.78 35.56
C ASN A 486 5.33 21.77 36.49
N LYS A 487 5.76 20.59 35.99
CA LYS A 487 6.35 19.50 36.78
C LYS A 487 5.43 19.01 37.91
N GLU A 488 4.19 18.75 37.52
CA GLU A 488 3.14 18.28 38.42
C GLU A 488 2.93 16.77 38.31
N THR A 489 2.10 16.22 39.18
CA THR A 489 1.68 14.80 39.10
C THR A 489 0.59 14.64 38.05
N TRP A 490 0.55 13.43 37.48
CA TRP A 490 -0.49 13.00 36.54
C TRP A 490 -1.13 11.72 37.06
N THR A 491 -2.45 11.65 37.09
CA THR A 491 -3.19 10.51 37.58
C THR A 491 -3.73 9.67 36.42
N LEU A 492 -3.36 8.41 36.41
CA LEU A 492 -3.88 7.42 35.45
C LEU A 492 -5.14 6.79 36.03
N PHE A 493 -6.20 6.71 35.23
CA PHE A 493 -7.49 6.15 35.65
C PHE A 493 -7.89 4.96 34.76
N SER A 494 -8.66 4.05 35.32
CA SER A 494 -9.39 3.08 34.52
C SER A 494 -10.72 3.71 34.04
N PRO A 495 -10.99 3.68 32.72
CA PRO A 495 -12.15 4.42 32.15
C PRO A 495 -13.52 3.98 32.70
N ASN A 496 -13.66 2.77 33.22
CA ASN A 496 -14.91 2.35 33.87
C ASN A 496 -15.24 3.10 35.15
N GLU A 497 -14.29 3.79 35.78
CA GLU A 497 -14.46 4.63 36.97
C GLU A 497 -14.37 6.13 36.65
N ALA A 498 -13.83 6.52 35.50
CA ALA A 498 -13.69 7.91 35.03
C ALA A 498 -14.19 8.06 33.55
N LYS A 499 -15.44 7.65 33.32
CA LYS A 499 -16.02 7.50 31.98
C LYS A 499 -16.12 8.80 31.21
N ASP A 500 -16.44 9.89 31.89
CA ASP A 500 -16.74 11.15 31.22
C ASP A 500 -15.52 11.79 30.57
N LEU A 501 -14.30 11.46 31.04
CA LEU A 501 -13.05 12.02 30.51
C LEU A 501 -12.85 11.74 29.02
N HIS A 502 -13.37 10.63 28.53
CA HIS A 502 -13.27 10.25 27.13
C HIS A 502 -13.99 11.25 26.21
N ASP A 503 -15.15 11.74 26.63
CA ASP A 503 -16.01 12.64 25.85
C ASP A 503 -15.82 14.13 26.17
N LEU A 504 -14.91 14.49 27.09
CA LEU A 504 -14.63 15.86 27.49
C LEU A 504 -13.34 16.39 26.85
N THR A 505 -13.29 17.71 26.61
CA THR A 505 -12.16 18.40 26.01
C THR A 505 -11.91 19.75 26.68
N GLY A 506 -10.71 20.31 26.54
CA GLY A 506 -10.38 21.65 27.03
C GLY A 506 -10.63 21.84 28.52
N ASN A 507 -11.29 22.95 28.87
CA ASN A 507 -11.57 23.30 30.28
C ASN A 507 -12.50 22.32 30.98
N GLU A 508 -13.51 21.76 30.29
CA GLU A 508 -14.43 20.77 30.85
C GLU A 508 -13.69 19.48 31.21
N PHE A 509 -12.76 19.04 30.37
CA PHE A 509 -11.88 17.92 30.69
C PHE A 509 -11.06 18.18 31.94
N LYS A 510 -10.43 19.37 32.05
CA LYS A 510 -9.62 19.78 33.20
C LYS A 510 -10.41 19.74 34.49
N GLU A 511 -11.58 20.38 34.51
CA GLU A 511 -12.43 20.44 35.69
C GLU A 511 -12.86 19.04 36.17
N GLN A 512 -13.27 18.16 35.24
CA GLN A 512 -13.72 16.84 35.57
C GLN A 512 -12.56 15.91 35.98
N TYR A 513 -11.40 16.06 35.34
CA TYR A 513 -10.18 15.31 35.68
C TYR A 513 -9.73 15.61 37.11
N GLU A 514 -9.70 16.90 37.52
CA GLU A 514 -9.34 17.33 38.86
C GLU A 514 -10.33 16.81 39.90
N LYS A 515 -11.65 16.78 39.58
CA LYS A 515 -12.65 16.12 40.45
C LYS A 515 -12.38 14.63 40.64
N TYR A 516 -12.02 13.93 39.60
CA TYR A 516 -11.65 12.51 39.69
C TYR A 516 -10.40 12.29 40.56
N GLU A 517 -9.41 13.18 40.49
CA GLU A 517 -8.28 13.16 41.40
C GLU A 517 -8.68 13.32 42.86
N GLU A 518 -9.59 14.22 43.14
CA GLU A 518 -10.12 14.39 44.48
C GLU A 518 -10.92 13.14 44.98
N GLU A 519 -11.75 12.55 44.11
CA GLU A 519 -12.51 11.34 44.44
C GLU A 519 -11.55 10.13 44.64
N ALA A 520 -10.48 10.04 43.92
CA ALA A 520 -9.42 9.03 44.12
C ALA A 520 -8.76 9.20 45.50
N LYS A 521 -8.41 10.43 45.87
CA LYS A 521 -7.85 10.75 47.19
C LYS A 521 -8.81 10.44 48.34
N LYS A 522 -10.14 10.57 48.12
CA LYS A 522 -11.18 10.19 49.06
C LYS A 522 -11.42 8.66 49.11
N GLY A 523 -10.81 7.88 48.22
CA GLY A 523 -10.98 6.43 48.14
C GLY A 523 -12.22 5.95 47.39
N ASN A 524 -12.93 6.85 46.69
CA ASN A 524 -14.10 6.54 45.89
C ASN A 524 -13.76 5.89 44.54
N ILE A 525 -12.58 6.20 44.00
CA ILE A 525 -11.98 5.55 42.81
C ILE A 525 -10.90 4.59 43.29
N LYS A 526 -10.91 3.35 42.78
CA LYS A 526 -10.03 2.29 43.24
C LYS A 526 -8.94 1.93 42.22
N ALA A 527 -9.29 2.06 40.93
CA ALA A 527 -8.39 1.71 39.83
C ALA A 527 -7.73 2.98 39.28
N TYR A 528 -6.74 3.49 40.01
CA TYR A 528 -5.94 4.64 39.59
C TYR A 528 -4.47 4.48 40.01
N LYS A 529 -3.58 5.28 39.40
CA LYS A 529 -2.15 5.35 39.72
C LYS A 529 -1.68 6.79 39.52
N GLU A 530 -1.00 7.38 40.51
CA GLU A 530 -0.31 8.67 40.36
C GLU A 530 1.12 8.43 39.82
N VAL A 531 1.52 9.25 38.86
CA VAL A 531 2.85 9.27 38.23
C VAL A 531 3.35 10.70 38.12
N ASP A 532 4.63 10.89 37.94
CA ASP A 532 5.21 12.19 37.58
C ASP A 532 4.95 12.45 36.09
N ALA A 533 4.38 13.61 35.75
CA ALA A 533 4.04 13.96 34.37
C ALA A 533 5.29 14.11 33.48
N GLU A 534 6.38 14.71 34.01
CA GLU A 534 7.64 14.84 33.27
C GLU A 534 8.30 13.47 33.02
N GLU A 535 8.26 12.55 33.99
CA GLU A 535 8.79 11.18 33.82
C GLU A 535 7.96 10.40 32.80
N LEU A 536 6.64 10.51 32.82
CA LEU A 536 5.80 9.87 31.80
C LEU A 536 6.07 10.44 30.41
N TRP A 537 6.19 11.78 30.30
CA TRP A 537 6.55 12.41 29.02
C TRP A 537 7.91 11.95 28.51
N ARG A 538 8.93 11.87 29.37
CA ARG A 538 10.24 11.33 29.01
C ARG A 538 10.15 9.89 28.54
N LYS A 539 9.31 9.07 29.15
CA LYS A 539 9.06 7.68 28.71
C LYS A 539 8.42 7.65 27.32
N ILE A 540 7.41 8.50 27.05
CA ILE A 540 6.78 8.63 25.73
C ILE A 540 7.83 8.98 24.66
N ILE A 541 8.62 10.03 24.87
CA ILE A 541 9.65 10.49 23.92
C ILE A 541 10.75 9.43 23.75
N SER A 542 11.15 8.73 24.83
CA SER A 542 12.14 7.65 24.75
C SER A 542 11.65 6.50 23.89
N MET A 543 10.37 6.10 24.03
CA MET A 543 9.79 5.04 23.21
C MET A 543 9.64 5.49 21.74
N LEU A 544 9.24 6.73 21.51
CA LEU A 544 9.18 7.32 20.17
C LEU A 544 10.57 7.29 19.51
N PHE A 545 11.61 7.66 20.21
CA PHE A 545 12.99 7.63 19.72
C PHE A 545 13.47 6.20 19.43
N GLU A 546 13.19 5.25 20.33
CA GLU A 546 13.64 3.86 20.22
C GLU A 546 12.91 3.08 19.12
N THR A 547 11.61 3.30 18.97
CA THR A 547 10.73 2.43 18.16
C THR A 547 9.99 3.15 17.03
N GLY A 548 10.04 4.48 16.95
CA GLY A 548 9.21 5.30 16.07
C GLY A 548 7.74 5.40 16.54
N HIS A 549 7.42 4.90 17.74
CA HIS A 549 6.06 4.87 18.31
C HIS A 549 6.08 5.13 19.83
N PRO A 550 4.99 5.63 20.40
CA PRO A 550 3.70 5.99 19.76
C PRO A 550 3.83 7.26 18.91
N TRP A 551 2.95 7.44 17.94
CA TRP A 551 2.73 8.76 17.34
C TRP A 551 2.09 9.70 18.36
N LEU A 552 2.37 11.00 18.25
CA LEU A 552 1.86 12.01 19.17
C LEU A 552 0.73 12.78 18.49
N THR A 553 -0.44 12.77 19.12
CA THR A 553 -1.64 13.45 18.64
C THR A 553 -2.30 14.19 19.80
N PHE A 554 -2.89 15.37 19.53
CA PHE A 554 -3.37 16.28 20.56
C PHE A 554 -4.90 16.41 20.51
N LYS A 555 -5.56 15.90 21.56
CA LYS A 555 -7.01 15.80 21.69
C LYS A 555 -7.72 17.14 21.56
N ASP A 556 -7.29 18.12 22.33
CA ASP A 556 -7.99 19.40 22.44
C ASP A 556 -7.90 20.22 21.16
N ALA A 557 -6.72 20.30 20.54
CA ALA A 557 -6.55 20.99 19.27
C ALA A 557 -7.44 20.41 18.16
N CYS A 558 -7.58 19.09 18.09
CA CYS A 558 -8.46 18.42 17.12
C CYS A 558 -9.94 18.72 17.38
N ASN A 559 -10.36 18.71 18.63
CA ASN A 559 -11.76 18.87 19.00
C ASN A 559 -12.21 20.34 19.00
N LEU A 560 -11.44 21.23 19.61
CA LEU A 560 -11.79 22.66 19.72
C LEU A 560 -11.92 23.37 18.36
N ARG A 561 -11.21 22.87 17.34
CA ARG A 561 -11.26 23.40 15.98
C ARG A 561 -12.12 22.55 15.01
N SER A 562 -12.77 21.49 15.51
CA SER A 562 -13.62 20.66 14.66
C SER A 562 -14.85 21.44 14.19
N PRO A 563 -15.13 21.47 12.89
CA PRO A 563 -16.34 22.11 12.37
C PRO A 563 -17.62 21.34 12.74
N GLN A 564 -17.51 20.10 13.23
CA GLN A 564 -18.62 19.19 13.55
C GLN A 564 -18.78 18.94 15.06
N GLN A 565 -18.38 19.86 15.92
CA GLN A 565 -18.43 19.74 17.39
C GLN A 565 -19.82 19.30 17.92
N HIS A 566 -20.91 19.73 17.26
CA HIS A 566 -22.29 19.45 17.66
C HIS A 566 -22.72 17.98 17.44
N THR A 567 -21.94 17.20 16.68
CA THR A 567 -22.28 15.79 16.36
C THR A 567 -21.60 14.78 17.27
N GLY A 568 -20.52 15.16 17.94
CA GLY A 568 -19.75 14.29 18.83
C GLY A 568 -18.29 14.67 18.95
N VAL A 569 -17.56 13.90 19.74
CA VAL A 569 -16.14 14.11 20.05
C VAL A 569 -15.25 13.28 19.13
N ILE A 570 -14.12 13.82 18.79
CA ILE A 570 -13.05 13.12 18.06
C ILE A 570 -12.18 12.40 19.08
N HIS A 571 -12.20 11.06 19.05
CA HIS A 571 -11.51 10.22 20.04
C HIS A 571 -10.18 9.65 19.55
N SER A 572 -9.92 9.72 18.25
CA SER A 572 -8.71 9.18 17.63
C SER A 572 -8.50 9.80 16.26
N SER A 573 -7.44 9.36 15.60
CA SER A 573 -7.22 9.58 14.17
C SER A 573 -7.15 8.24 13.44
N ASN A 574 -6.89 8.28 12.13
CA ASN A 574 -6.71 7.10 11.30
C ASN A 574 -5.29 6.50 11.41
N LEU A 575 -4.95 5.61 10.48
CA LEU A 575 -3.64 4.97 10.39
C LEU A 575 -2.48 5.98 10.25
N CYS A 576 -2.69 7.05 9.48
CA CYS A 576 -1.65 8.03 9.11
C CYS A 576 -1.72 9.34 9.91
N THR A 577 -2.65 9.45 10.87
CA THR A 577 -2.83 10.59 11.81
C THR A 577 -3.36 11.91 11.20
N GLU A 578 -3.82 11.90 9.94
CA GLU A 578 -4.33 13.11 9.27
C GLU A 578 -5.85 13.33 9.43
N ILE A 579 -6.61 12.33 9.86
CA ILE A 579 -8.08 12.39 9.91
C ILE A 579 -8.55 12.68 11.33
N THR A 580 -9.38 13.71 11.48
CA THR A 580 -10.01 14.12 12.74
C THR A 580 -11.51 14.18 12.55
N LEU A 581 -12.19 13.05 12.77
CA LEU A 581 -13.64 12.88 12.65
C LEU A 581 -14.19 12.22 13.91
N ASN A 582 -15.41 12.60 14.29
CA ASN A 582 -16.10 12.00 15.43
C ASN A 582 -16.46 10.54 15.16
N THR A 583 -16.45 9.76 16.22
CA THR A 583 -16.84 8.35 16.23
C THR A 583 -17.82 8.08 17.35
N SER A 584 -18.68 7.08 17.15
CA SER A 584 -19.63 6.61 18.16
C SER A 584 -19.88 5.12 18.02
N GLN A 585 -20.78 4.56 18.81
CA GLN A 585 -21.20 3.16 18.71
C GLN A 585 -21.84 2.84 17.34
N ASP A 586 -22.55 3.81 16.77
CA ASP A 586 -23.30 3.66 15.52
C ASP A 586 -22.60 4.31 14.31
N GLU A 587 -21.45 4.94 14.53
CA GLU A 587 -20.71 5.68 13.51
C GLU A 587 -19.23 5.30 13.51
N ILE A 588 -18.81 4.57 12.48
CA ILE A 588 -17.41 4.41 12.10
C ILE A 588 -17.09 5.53 11.13
N ALA A 589 -16.20 6.43 11.51
CA ALA A 589 -15.87 7.54 10.65
C ALA A 589 -15.10 7.07 9.41
N VAL A 590 -15.44 7.67 8.27
CA VAL A 590 -14.87 7.31 6.96
C VAL A 590 -14.29 8.55 6.32
N CYS A 591 -13.14 8.46 5.64
CA CYS A 591 -12.59 9.56 4.89
C CYS A 591 -12.27 9.19 3.44
N ASN A 592 -12.59 10.12 2.53
CA ASN A 592 -12.42 10.00 1.10
C ASN A 592 -11.33 10.99 0.67
N LEU A 593 -10.20 10.48 0.17
CA LEU A 593 -8.97 11.26 0.04
C LEU A 593 -8.51 11.43 -1.40
N GLY A 594 -7.90 12.58 -1.69
CA GLY A 594 -7.17 12.88 -2.91
C GLY A 594 -6.24 14.07 -2.71
N SER A 595 -5.30 14.27 -3.63
CA SER A 595 -4.30 15.33 -3.51
C SER A 595 -4.06 16.04 -4.83
N VAL A 596 -3.93 17.36 -4.76
CA VAL A 596 -3.58 18.22 -5.91
C VAL A 596 -2.06 18.29 -6.03
N ASN A 597 -1.55 18.20 -7.25
CA ASN A 597 -0.14 18.36 -7.54
C ASN A 597 0.19 19.84 -7.80
N LEU A 598 0.65 20.55 -6.80
CA LEU A 598 0.95 21.98 -6.90
C LEU A 598 2.00 22.32 -7.96
N LYS A 599 2.99 21.43 -8.18
CA LYS A 599 4.01 21.62 -9.21
C LYS A 599 3.40 21.82 -10.60
N ASN A 600 2.35 21.10 -10.91
CA ASN A 600 1.68 21.18 -12.21
C ASN A 600 0.77 22.42 -12.31
N HIS A 601 0.61 23.19 -11.24
CA HIS A 601 -0.19 24.41 -11.18
C HIS A 601 0.69 25.67 -11.06
N LEU A 602 1.88 25.65 -11.64
CA LEU A 602 2.71 26.83 -11.79
C LEU A 602 2.51 27.45 -13.18
N ASP A 603 2.46 28.77 -13.21
CA ASP A 603 2.49 29.56 -14.44
C ASP A 603 3.92 29.66 -15.01
N LYS A 604 4.08 30.39 -16.10
CA LYS A 604 5.39 30.57 -16.77
C LYS A 604 6.43 31.30 -15.92
N ASP A 605 5.97 32.06 -14.93
CA ASP A 605 6.80 32.84 -14.01
C ASP A 605 7.03 32.08 -12.68
N ASN A 606 6.65 30.81 -12.64
CA ASN A 606 6.69 29.91 -11.47
C ASN A 606 5.83 30.38 -10.28
N ASN A 607 4.76 31.12 -10.51
CA ASN A 607 3.75 31.43 -9.52
C ASN A 607 2.59 30.46 -9.63
N LEU A 608 1.78 30.33 -8.56
CA LEU A 608 0.58 29.47 -8.60
C LEU A 608 -0.44 30.06 -9.60
N ASP A 609 -0.79 29.25 -10.58
CA ASP A 609 -1.89 29.50 -11.53
C ASP A 609 -3.21 29.26 -10.81
N LYS A 610 -3.77 30.31 -10.22
CA LYS A 610 -5.00 30.24 -9.42
C LYS A 610 -6.21 29.80 -10.23
N GLU A 611 -6.31 30.14 -11.51
CA GLU A 611 -7.44 29.76 -12.37
C GLU A 611 -7.41 28.26 -12.65
N LYS A 612 -6.25 27.72 -13.05
CA LYS A 612 -6.06 26.28 -13.22
C LYS A 612 -6.32 25.52 -11.92
N LEU A 613 -5.78 26.04 -10.81
CA LEU A 613 -5.91 25.42 -9.49
C LEU A 613 -7.37 25.36 -9.02
N GLN A 614 -8.14 26.46 -9.19
CA GLN A 614 -9.57 26.52 -8.87
C GLN A 614 -10.37 25.47 -9.66
N LYS A 615 -10.11 25.35 -10.96
CA LYS A 615 -10.77 24.38 -11.83
C LYS A 615 -10.44 22.94 -11.40
N THR A 616 -9.17 22.65 -11.15
CA THR A 616 -8.71 21.34 -10.66
C THR A 616 -9.39 20.98 -9.35
N ILE A 617 -9.42 21.91 -8.38
CA ILE A 617 -10.03 21.67 -7.06
C ILE A 617 -11.54 21.47 -7.19
N SER A 618 -12.23 22.26 -7.99
CA SER A 618 -13.68 22.09 -8.20
C SER A 618 -14.02 20.70 -8.74
N THR A 619 -13.27 20.21 -9.72
CA THR A 619 -13.44 18.85 -10.25
C THR A 619 -13.07 17.79 -9.20
N ALA A 620 -11.99 17.99 -8.45
CA ALA A 620 -11.55 17.07 -7.39
C ALA A 620 -12.58 16.94 -6.26
N ILE A 621 -13.17 18.05 -5.80
CA ILE A 621 -14.22 18.05 -4.77
C ILE A 621 -15.43 17.24 -5.24
N ARG A 622 -15.87 17.42 -6.50
CA ARG A 622 -16.96 16.61 -7.07
C ARG A 622 -16.60 15.12 -7.12
N MET A 623 -15.40 14.78 -7.55
CA MET A 623 -14.93 13.37 -7.56
C MET A 623 -14.95 12.74 -6.16
N LEU A 624 -14.49 13.48 -5.15
CA LEU A 624 -14.47 13.03 -3.76
C LEU A 624 -15.87 12.87 -3.17
N ASP A 625 -16.80 13.76 -3.50
CA ASP A 625 -18.20 13.62 -3.10
C ASP A 625 -18.86 12.41 -3.77
N ASN A 626 -18.60 12.19 -5.07
CA ASN A 626 -19.10 11.03 -5.80
C ASN A 626 -18.63 9.70 -5.16
N VAL A 627 -17.42 9.66 -4.60
CA VAL A 627 -16.92 8.47 -3.89
C VAL A 627 -17.89 8.04 -2.80
N ILE A 628 -18.48 8.98 -2.04
CA ILE A 628 -19.39 8.67 -0.94
C ILE A 628 -20.61 7.88 -1.42
N ASP A 629 -21.18 8.28 -2.56
CA ASP A 629 -22.42 7.73 -3.09
C ASP A 629 -22.25 6.39 -3.81
N ILE A 630 -21.04 6.09 -4.31
CA ILE A 630 -20.74 4.87 -5.06
C ILE A 630 -19.89 3.85 -4.29
N ASN A 631 -19.42 4.23 -3.09
CA ASN A 631 -18.58 3.37 -2.26
C ASN A 631 -19.32 2.12 -1.80
N TYR A 632 -18.65 0.98 -1.83
CA TYR A 632 -19.14 -0.23 -1.17
C TYR A 632 -18.82 -0.19 0.31
N TYR A 633 -19.83 -0.28 1.16
CA TYR A 633 -19.68 -0.27 2.61
C TYR A 633 -19.75 -1.69 3.16
N ALA A 634 -18.63 -2.19 3.68
CA ALA A 634 -18.53 -3.52 4.28
C ALA A 634 -19.25 -3.61 5.64
N VAL A 635 -19.44 -2.47 6.31
CA VAL A 635 -20.07 -2.35 7.63
C VAL A 635 -21.08 -1.19 7.65
N PRO A 636 -22.29 -1.39 8.22
CA PRO A 636 -23.36 -0.40 8.19
C PRO A 636 -23.03 0.92 8.93
N GLN A 637 -22.21 0.85 9.98
CA GLN A 637 -21.82 2.03 10.75
C GLN A 637 -20.95 3.00 9.92
N ALA A 638 -20.15 2.46 8.98
CA ALA A 638 -19.37 3.27 8.06
C ALA A 638 -20.27 3.97 7.02
N GLU A 639 -21.25 3.27 6.50
CA GLU A 639 -22.27 3.84 5.60
C GLU A 639 -23.04 4.96 6.29
N ASN A 640 -23.55 4.71 7.51
CA ASN A 640 -24.29 5.70 8.29
C ASN A 640 -23.48 6.99 8.49
N SER A 641 -22.24 6.88 8.98
CA SER A 641 -21.37 8.02 9.21
C SER A 641 -21.07 8.79 7.93
N ASN A 642 -20.71 8.08 6.85
CA ASN A 642 -20.28 8.71 5.61
C ASN A 642 -21.40 9.46 4.91
N PHE A 643 -22.62 8.91 4.85
CA PHE A 643 -23.79 9.61 4.31
C PHE A 643 -24.27 10.77 5.19
N LYS A 644 -24.17 10.64 6.53
CA LYS A 644 -24.61 11.68 7.47
C LYS A 644 -23.72 12.92 7.42
N HIS A 645 -22.40 12.73 7.35
CA HIS A 645 -21.41 13.81 7.50
C HIS A 645 -20.71 14.18 6.19
N ARG A 646 -20.69 13.33 5.17
CA ARG A 646 -20.05 13.47 3.86
C ARG A 646 -18.61 14.03 3.95
N PRO A 647 -17.71 13.44 4.73
CA PRO A 647 -16.38 13.98 4.92
C PRO A 647 -15.47 13.67 3.72
N ILE A 648 -14.71 14.66 3.27
CA ILE A 648 -13.70 14.52 2.24
C ILE A 648 -12.38 15.13 2.70
N GLY A 649 -11.27 14.63 2.17
CA GLY A 649 -9.93 15.15 2.45
C GLY A 649 -9.19 15.49 1.17
N LEU A 650 -8.82 16.76 1.02
CA LEU A 650 -8.02 17.25 -0.08
C LEU A 650 -6.64 17.66 0.41
N GLY A 651 -5.60 16.92 -0.01
CA GLY A 651 -4.20 17.21 0.27
C GLY A 651 -3.47 17.88 -0.89
N ILE A 652 -2.17 18.08 -0.70
CA ILE A 652 -1.27 18.61 -1.73
C ILE A 652 -0.09 17.68 -1.95
N MET A 653 0.47 17.71 -3.15
CA MET A 653 1.73 17.07 -3.55
C MET A 653 2.61 18.11 -4.25
N GLY A 654 3.92 17.86 -4.35
CA GLY A 654 4.83 18.66 -5.14
C GLY A 654 5.25 19.98 -4.47
N PHE A 655 5.02 20.18 -3.16
CA PHE A 655 5.46 21.40 -2.47
C PHE A 655 6.99 21.54 -2.49
N GLN A 656 7.73 20.46 -2.22
CA GLN A 656 9.20 20.50 -2.31
C GLN A 656 9.69 20.74 -3.75
N ASP A 657 8.99 20.23 -4.76
CA ASP A 657 9.31 20.53 -6.16
C ASP A 657 9.20 22.04 -6.45
N ILE A 658 8.16 22.70 -5.92
CA ILE A 658 8.02 24.17 -6.07
C ILE A 658 9.18 24.90 -5.40
N LEU A 659 9.55 24.51 -4.17
CA LEU A 659 10.69 25.12 -3.48
C LEU A 659 11.97 24.99 -4.31
N GLN A 660 12.22 23.84 -4.92
CA GLN A 660 13.38 23.61 -5.79
C GLN A 660 13.32 24.46 -7.07
N ILE A 661 12.15 24.53 -7.73
CA ILE A 661 11.95 25.35 -8.93
C ILE A 661 12.19 26.83 -8.62
N LYS A 662 11.66 27.31 -7.51
CA LYS A 662 11.81 28.70 -7.04
C LYS A 662 13.17 28.96 -6.36
N LYS A 663 13.96 27.90 -6.10
CA LYS A 663 15.24 27.95 -5.38
C LYS A 663 15.11 28.51 -3.95
N ILE A 664 14.01 28.18 -3.28
CA ILE A 664 13.72 28.56 -1.89
C ILE A 664 14.25 27.47 -0.95
N PRO A 665 15.11 27.79 0.02
CA PRO A 665 15.54 26.81 1.03
C PRO A 665 14.37 26.37 1.91
N TYR A 666 14.24 25.06 2.18
CA TYR A 666 13.14 24.51 2.97
C TYR A 666 12.99 25.13 4.36
N SER A 667 14.08 25.51 5.01
CA SER A 667 14.12 26.10 6.36
C SER A 667 14.05 27.63 6.38
N SER A 668 13.64 28.28 5.29
CA SER A 668 13.53 29.72 5.20
C SER A 668 12.14 30.25 5.53
N ASP A 669 12.03 31.50 5.94
CA ASP A 669 10.75 32.17 6.13
C ASP A 669 9.94 32.26 4.84
N GLU A 670 10.59 32.40 3.69
CA GLU A 670 9.95 32.36 2.37
C GLU A 670 9.24 31.01 2.10
N ALA A 671 9.80 29.87 2.61
CA ALA A 671 9.15 28.58 2.49
C ALA A 671 7.89 28.49 3.37
N VAL A 672 7.92 29.11 4.56
CA VAL A 672 6.76 29.21 5.46
C VAL A 672 5.67 30.06 4.83
N GLU A 673 6.02 31.24 4.27
CA GLU A 673 5.08 32.11 3.56
C GLU A 673 4.44 31.39 2.36
N LEU A 674 5.25 30.70 1.56
CA LEU A 674 4.72 29.93 0.42
C LEU A 674 3.78 28.80 0.85
N ALA A 675 4.09 28.12 1.95
CA ALA A 675 3.23 27.09 2.51
C ALA A 675 1.88 27.69 2.95
N ASP A 676 1.91 28.80 3.66
CA ASP A 676 0.71 29.49 4.14
C ASP A 676 -0.15 29.97 2.96
N ASP A 677 0.42 30.69 2.01
CA ASP A 677 -0.28 31.22 0.83
C ASP A 677 -0.90 30.13 -0.05
N SER A 678 -0.14 29.05 -0.28
CA SER A 678 -0.62 27.95 -1.11
C SER A 678 -1.77 27.19 -0.43
N MET A 679 -1.67 26.96 0.88
CA MET A 679 -2.71 26.25 1.62
C MET A 679 -3.96 27.10 1.86
N GLU A 680 -3.81 28.40 2.09
CA GLU A 680 -4.97 29.31 2.12
C GLU A 680 -5.72 29.26 0.78
N THR A 681 -5.00 29.35 -0.34
CA THR A 681 -5.59 29.33 -1.68
C THR A 681 -6.32 27.99 -1.95
N VAL A 682 -5.68 26.85 -1.63
CA VAL A 682 -6.29 25.52 -1.79
C VAL A 682 -7.54 25.37 -0.91
N SER A 683 -7.45 25.77 0.35
CA SER A 683 -8.56 25.71 1.31
C SER A 683 -9.75 26.57 0.86
N TYR A 684 -9.48 27.79 0.39
CA TYR A 684 -10.51 28.69 -0.12
C TYR A 684 -11.26 28.08 -1.29
N PHE A 685 -10.55 27.63 -2.34
CA PHE A 685 -11.19 27.02 -3.51
C PHE A 685 -11.92 25.69 -3.20
N ALA A 686 -11.43 24.92 -2.24
CA ALA A 686 -12.08 23.70 -1.82
C ALA A 686 -13.42 23.99 -1.12
N ILE A 687 -13.46 25.00 -0.24
CA ILE A 687 -14.69 25.43 0.44
C ILE A 687 -15.67 26.06 -0.55
N GLU A 688 -15.20 26.90 -1.47
CA GLU A 688 -15.99 27.47 -2.55
C GLU A 688 -16.63 26.37 -3.40
N ALA A 689 -15.85 25.40 -3.87
CA ALA A 689 -16.33 24.26 -4.66
C ALA A 689 -17.35 23.40 -3.89
N SER A 690 -17.13 23.19 -2.60
CA SER A 690 -18.07 22.50 -1.72
C SER A 690 -19.40 23.26 -1.58
N SER A 691 -19.35 24.58 -1.45
CA SER A 691 -20.52 25.42 -1.42
C SER A 691 -21.32 25.39 -2.73
N ASP A 692 -20.63 25.44 -3.88
CA ASP A 692 -21.27 25.36 -5.19
C ASP A 692 -21.93 24.01 -5.41
N LEU A 693 -21.29 22.93 -4.96
CA LEU A 693 -21.85 21.59 -5.03
C LEU A 693 -23.09 21.46 -4.11
N ALA A 694 -23.09 22.12 -2.95
CA ALA A 694 -24.25 22.17 -2.07
C ALA A 694 -25.46 22.92 -2.68
N LYS A 695 -25.22 23.95 -3.52
CA LYS A 695 -26.30 24.60 -4.30
C LYS A 695 -26.94 23.64 -5.29
N GLU A 696 -26.15 22.70 -5.84
CA GLU A 696 -26.61 21.72 -6.81
C GLU A 696 -27.33 20.52 -6.15
N ARG A 697 -26.75 19.98 -5.04
CA ARG A 697 -27.14 18.69 -4.44
C ARG A 697 -27.82 18.79 -3.08
N GLY A 698 -27.85 19.97 -2.46
CA GLY A 698 -28.27 20.18 -1.08
C GLY A 698 -27.15 20.01 -0.06
N SER A 699 -27.39 20.46 1.16
CA SER A 699 -26.46 20.34 2.29
C SER A 699 -26.44 18.91 2.84
N TYR A 700 -25.32 18.49 3.42
CA TYR A 700 -25.22 17.20 4.13
C TYR A 700 -26.10 17.18 5.41
N SER A 701 -26.49 15.98 5.87
CA SER A 701 -27.54 15.82 6.90
C SER A 701 -27.21 16.46 8.25
N SER A 702 -25.93 16.50 8.64
CA SER A 702 -25.49 17.11 9.90
C SER A 702 -24.92 18.53 9.73
N TYR A 703 -25.35 19.25 8.70
CA TYR A 703 -24.87 20.62 8.45
C TYR A 703 -25.33 21.61 9.54
N GLU A 704 -26.62 21.56 9.91
CA GLU A 704 -27.19 22.45 10.90
C GLU A 704 -26.54 22.26 12.30
N GLY A 705 -26.11 23.35 12.90
CA GLY A 705 -25.35 23.35 14.14
C GLY A 705 -23.84 23.25 14.01
N SER A 706 -23.33 22.98 12.80
CA SER A 706 -21.90 22.98 12.53
C SER A 706 -21.29 24.38 12.56
N LEU A 707 -19.97 24.49 12.72
CA LEU A 707 -19.28 25.78 12.55
C LEU A 707 -19.50 26.35 11.14
N TRP A 708 -19.62 25.51 10.13
CA TRP A 708 -19.97 25.91 8.77
C TRP A 708 -21.32 26.63 8.68
N SER A 709 -22.34 26.09 9.37
CA SER A 709 -23.67 26.72 9.41
C SER A 709 -23.69 28.05 10.15
N GLN A 710 -22.68 28.29 10.98
CA GLN A 710 -22.46 29.53 11.72
C GLN A 710 -21.56 30.52 10.98
N GLY A 711 -21.04 30.15 9.80
CA GLY A 711 -20.11 30.97 9.03
C GLY A 711 -18.69 31.04 9.64
N ILE A 712 -18.33 30.08 10.49
CA ILE A 712 -17.00 30.00 11.10
C ILE A 712 -16.12 29.09 10.26
N PHE A 713 -15.14 29.65 9.59
CA PHE A 713 -14.18 28.92 8.75
C PHE A 713 -12.97 28.41 9.55
N PRO A 714 -12.13 27.54 8.98
CA PRO A 714 -10.94 27.03 9.67
C PRO A 714 -10.01 28.13 10.20
N ILE A 715 -9.84 29.23 9.46
CA ILE A 715 -9.05 30.37 9.91
C ILE A 715 -9.69 31.08 11.12
N ASP A 716 -11.02 31.20 11.16
CA ASP A 716 -11.75 31.84 12.26
C ASP A 716 -11.71 30.99 13.54
N SER A 717 -11.57 29.66 13.38
CA SER A 717 -11.51 28.72 14.52
C SER A 717 -10.24 28.88 15.38
N ILE A 718 -9.25 29.66 14.93
CA ILE A 718 -8.09 30.07 15.75
C ILE A 718 -8.56 30.87 16.97
N SER A 719 -9.59 31.69 16.83
CA SER A 719 -10.18 32.44 17.97
C SER A 719 -10.71 31.52 19.06
N ILE A 720 -11.35 30.41 18.69
CA ILE A 720 -11.84 29.40 19.64
C ILE A 720 -10.67 28.78 20.41
N LEU A 721 -9.56 28.47 19.72
CA LEU A 721 -8.38 27.94 20.38
C LEU A 721 -7.75 28.92 21.38
N LYS A 722 -7.80 30.22 21.08
CA LYS A 722 -7.32 31.28 21.98
C LYS A 722 -8.09 31.36 23.30
N GLU A 723 -9.39 31.06 23.29
CA GLU A 723 -10.21 31.04 24.49
C GLU A 723 -9.84 29.92 25.47
N HIS A 724 -9.26 28.85 24.96
CA HIS A 724 -8.89 27.65 25.72
C HIS A 724 -7.41 27.52 26.04
N ARG A 725 -6.55 28.41 25.50
CA ARG A 725 -5.10 28.34 25.68
C ARG A 725 -4.54 29.63 26.28
N THR A 726 -3.52 29.50 27.11
CA THR A 726 -2.80 30.63 27.69
C THR A 726 -2.07 31.41 26.60
N GLU A 727 -2.04 32.75 26.73
CA GLU A 727 -1.30 33.66 25.85
C GLU A 727 0.18 33.21 25.72
N GLY A 728 0.69 33.21 24.50
CA GLY A 728 2.07 32.78 24.19
C GLY A 728 2.20 31.34 23.65
N PHE A 729 1.12 30.56 23.61
CA PHE A 729 1.09 29.22 23.04
C PHE A 729 0.37 29.12 21.68
N LEU A 730 0.18 30.27 21.03
CA LEU A 730 -0.44 30.38 19.71
C LEU A 730 0.48 31.21 18.82
N ASP A 731 0.97 30.56 17.76
CA ASP A 731 1.87 31.14 16.77
C ASP A 731 1.36 30.91 15.33
N GLN A 732 0.02 31.01 15.16
CA GLN A 732 -0.61 30.89 13.84
C GLN A 732 -0.78 32.27 13.22
N ASN A 733 -0.50 32.37 11.91
CA ASN A 733 -0.84 33.53 11.11
C ASN A 733 -2.36 33.61 10.92
N GLU A 734 -2.97 34.76 11.25
CA GLU A 734 -4.41 35.00 11.12
C GLU A 734 -4.73 35.93 9.93
N GLU A 735 -3.73 36.36 9.17
CA GLU A 735 -3.92 37.20 8.00
C GLU A 735 -4.76 36.46 6.94
N LYS A 736 -5.79 37.11 6.43
CA LYS A 736 -6.64 36.64 5.36
C LYS A 736 -6.21 37.28 4.05
N LYS A 737 -5.66 36.51 3.12
CA LYS A 737 -5.21 36.98 1.81
C LYS A 737 -6.25 36.72 0.71
N MET A 738 -7.17 35.76 0.95
CA MET A 738 -8.33 35.50 0.10
C MET A 738 -9.56 36.24 0.62
N ASP A 739 -10.57 36.42 -0.23
CA ASP A 739 -11.84 37.11 0.13
C ASP A 739 -12.77 36.20 0.93
N TRP A 740 -12.43 35.96 2.21
CA TRP A 740 -13.25 35.17 3.12
C TRP A 740 -14.56 35.85 3.57
N ASP A 741 -14.75 37.12 3.22
CA ASP A 741 -15.96 37.87 3.54
C ASP A 741 -17.08 37.61 2.51
N THR A 742 -16.74 37.05 1.34
CA THR A 742 -17.73 36.56 0.39
C THR A 742 -18.49 35.42 1.04
N PRO A 743 -19.83 35.58 1.30
CA PRO A 743 -20.55 34.61 2.08
C PRO A 743 -20.67 33.28 1.33
N VAL A 744 -19.84 32.32 1.69
CA VAL A 744 -20.05 30.92 1.35
C VAL A 744 -21.12 30.40 2.30
N SER A 745 -22.41 30.63 1.95
CA SER A 745 -23.53 30.37 2.84
C SER A 745 -23.90 28.89 3.03
N TYR A 746 -23.30 27.98 2.25
CA TYR A 746 -23.55 26.56 2.33
C TYR A 746 -22.28 25.76 2.06
N THR A 747 -21.98 24.78 2.89
CA THR A 747 -21.03 23.74 2.56
C THR A 747 -21.77 22.40 2.51
N HIS A 748 -21.61 21.66 1.42
CA HIS A 748 -22.19 20.33 1.27
C HIS A 748 -21.34 19.28 2.00
N LEU A 749 -20.04 19.51 2.06
CA LEU A 749 -19.04 18.57 2.53
C LEU A 749 -18.32 19.11 3.76
N THR A 750 -17.91 18.22 4.65
CA THR A 750 -16.93 18.56 5.67
C THR A 750 -15.55 18.37 5.11
N LEU A 751 -14.74 19.42 5.07
CA LEU A 751 -13.32 19.25 4.89
C LEU A 751 -12.72 18.82 6.24
N PRO A 752 -11.97 17.72 6.32
CA PRO A 752 -11.17 17.46 7.50
C PRO A 752 -10.23 18.66 7.68
N THR A 753 -10.04 19.05 8.92
CA THR A 753 -9.14 20.15 9.25
C THR A 753 -7.78 19.76 8.70
N ILE A 754 -7.36 20.39 7.60
CA ILE A 754 -5.98 20.29 7.17
C ILE A 754 -5.23 21.01 8.28
N SER A 755 -4.63 20.26 9.18
CA SER A 755 -3.76 20.84 10.18
C SER A 755 -2.65 21.55 9.44
N ARG A 756 -2.59 22.87 9.58
CA ARG A 756 -1.37 23.58 9.24
C ARG A 756 -0.27 22.94 10.09
N VAL A 757 0.69 22.33 9.43
CA VAL A 757 1.90 21.80 10.05
C VAL A 757 2.69 22.96 10.65
#